data_0e69aa5544d6a6cfd22e41fceb383adf
#
_entry.id   0e69aa5544d6a6cfd22e41fceb383adf
#
_cell.length_a   1.000
_cell.length_b   1.000
_cell.length_c   1.000
_cell.angle_alpha   90.00
_cell.angle_beta   90.00
_cell.angle_gamma   90.00
#
_symmetry.space_group_name_H-M   'P 1'
#
loop_
_entity.id
_entity.type
_entity.pdbx_description
1 polymer ?
#
loop_
_entity_poly.entity_id
_entity_poly.type
_entity_poly.pdbx_seq_one_letter_code
_entity_poly.pdbx_strand_id
1 'polypeptide(L)'
;MLVEVILQLLFFMFCFFILGEPWRLGLRKFVDVFKNLDVLQILVLDVYLGGFLLYIIAIIPLHLFSAYVLYAITLVSTLIVLWFYREGLRSVARNLRLNLKRFSFRNHLFSEPLLLIVLIFLFGLVVQTLALNGLIFGSIRDTSMHSLFVQVLLKNKQVPMTLQPYLSEGIVYPQGFTPMVAYSVLISNYSPPEAVFYLTAFFNAFTILGVYFLGKTLSLSRKGYVGLSLAFVFAFVAFWPKYLTWGSNAMIASFPLFFVCLSLRAFLTKEKLNVGTILAIGFLFGYLAVLHLEVYEMLIGTLFVVWLYTAIRRREGAWGRLLSLALIFGLSLLVLSPFLYRTLIWYQSPDHNVGVALDIQIPLAHPTLSIFQTNAVWLFDNLTGSNMLLTIASLALFFVSVLLAVHFRKDKSFSGASWLIKLGIASFLGESLIFLLAAIDYVNLPFYSNPLFLYFLLYFFIAAANFYLFYLFSSYLSRKILAKTDETKLKSRKLLVSAISVMLLVGIYSPFLYQSIFLDVGGIHGSYAVFAATTEQDLQLMMWIKENLAKNATILVNNYQSGTFIPSLANRKVIYPDFASSYSVSYQELQTLLEQNSLNVTAMDLMKHFNITDIYVGSGVSPFDNSEHQWNPELFLGNPNFELVKNFSNAYLFQFNYTNSNIVFQDNFEHADWYDDGWQSYAFGNGVSNVTIATNSGGNSGRCLKITAQVVPDPLEWMYGQYVSREIYVQNNSDVTLSFYLNATEGFHGKDTFAVFVSNVYRNQSMIIATPNSVYENYTNTIPLGSSEGAFGPYSLSACWRQMFDSSLPSTLILELVNLDFDGIPNVAYVGNITITSTPLG
;
A
#
# COMPACT_ATOMS: atom_id res chain seq x y z
N MET A 1 -24.55 1.91 -16.45
CA MET A 1 -23.31 1.70 -15.67
C MET A 1 -22.28 2.82 -15.89
N LEU A 2 -21.57 2.96 -17.06
CA LEU A 2 -20.50 3.98 -17.23
C LEU A 2 -20.93 5.41 -16.89
N VAL A 3 -22.04 5.88 -17.46
CA VAL A 3 -22.56 7.24 -17.20
C VAL A 3 -22.92 7.43 -15.74
N GLU A 4 -23.51 6.43 -15.13
CA GLU A 4 -23.87 6.43 -13.70
C GLU A 4 -22.63 6.56 -12.80
N VAL A 5 -21.58 5.76 -13.06
CA VAL A 5 -20.32 5.85 -12.32
C VAL A 5 -19.69 7.24 -12.47
N ILE A 6 -19.65 7.79 -13.69
CA ILE A 6 -19.12 9.15 -13.93
C ILE A 6 -19.94 10.20 -13.17
N LEU A 7 -21.27 10.12 -13.24
CA LEU A 7 -22.14 11.05 -12.50
C LEU A 7 -21.95 10.93 -10.99
N GLN A 8 -21.79 9.72 -10.47
CA GLN A 8 -21.51 9.48 -9.06
C GLN A 8 -20.15 10.06 -8.62
N LEU A 9 -19.12 9.89 -9.45
CA LEU A 9 -17.79 10.48 -9.17
C LEU A 9 -17.81 12.01 -9.20
N LEU A 10 -18.55 12.60 -10.14
CA LEU A 10 -18.77 14.05 -10.18
C LEU A 10 -19.60 14.53 -8.97
N PHE A 11 -20.55 13.73 -8.52
CA PHE A 11 -21.30 14.00 -7.28
C PHE A 11 -20.39 13.98 -6.04
N PHE A 12 -19.49 12.99 -5.92
CA PHE A 12 -18.50 12.97 -4.83
C PHE A 12 -17.59 14.20 -4.86
N MET A 13 -17.08 14.55 -6.04
CA MET A 13 -16.30 15.77 -6.23
C MET A 13 -17.06 17.01 -5.74
N PHE A 14 -18.33 17.11 -6.09
CA PHE A 14 -19.19 18.20 -5.64
C PHE A 14 -19.39 18.20 -4.12
N CYS A 15 -19.60 17.04 -3.50
CA CYS A 15 -19.73 16.92 -2.05
C CYS A 15 -18.45 17.35 -1.32
N PHE A 16 -17.28 16.91 -1.79
CA PHE A 16 -16.01 17.36 -1.22
C PHE A 16 -15.80 18.87 -1.42
N PHE A 17 -16.15 19.40 -2.57
CA PHE A 17 -16.14 20.85 -2.81
C PHE A 17 -17.02 21.61 -1.81
N ILE A 18 -18.26 21.16 -1.60
CA ILE A 18 -19.18 21.78 -0.64
C ILE A 18 -18.61 21.80 0.78
N LEU A 19 -17.95 20.73 1.19
CA LEU A 19 -17.30 20.64 2.50
C LEU A 19 -16.10 21.58 2.63
N GLY A 20 -15.34 21.78 1.57
CA GLY A 20 -14.11 22.58 1.58
C GLY A 20 -14.34 24.08 1.40
N GLU A 21 -15.34 24.48 0.63
CA GLU A 21 -15.57 25.87 0.25
C GLU A 21 -15.72 26.85 1.43
N PRO A 22 -16.44 26.52 2.52
CA PRO A 22 -16.50 27.38 3.70
C PRO A 22 -15.12 27.67 4.30
N TRP A 23 -14.24 26.66 4.30
CA TRP A 23 -12.88 26.81 4.80
C TRP A 23 -12.06 27.72 3.90
N ARG A 24 -12.12 27.54 2.59
CA ARG A 24 -11.45 28.44 1.64
C ARG A 24 -11.94 29.87 1.78
N LEU A 25 -13.25 30.08 1.89
CA LEU A 25 -13.84 31.40 2.11
C LEU A 25 -13.31 32.09 3.38
N GLY A 26 -13.11 31.32 4.45
CA GLY A 26 -12.43 31.79 5.65
C GLY A 26 -10.96 32.11 5.43
N LEU A 27 -10.21 31.16 4.86
CA LEU A 27 -8.77 31.25 4.67
C LEU A 27 -8.37 32.34 3.68
N ARG A 28 -9.17 32.66 2.66
CA ARG A 28 -8.87 33.71 1.68
C ARG A 28 -8.67 35.09 2.30
N LYS A 29 -9.16 35.32 3.53
CA LYS A 29 -8.91 36.57 4.26
C LYS A 29 -7.44 36.70 4.66
N PHE A 30 -6.78 35.59 4.90
CA PHE A 30 -5.41 35.52 5.41
C PHE A 30 -4.39 35.12 4.33
N VAL A 31 -4.83 34.46 3.26
CA VAL A 31 -3.98 33.88 2.22
C VAL A 31 -4.28 34.57 0.88
N ASP A 32 -3.42 35.47 0.46
CA ASP A 32 -3.65 36.30 -0.74
C ASP A 32 -3.79 35.47 -2.03
N VAL A 33 -3.09 34.34 -2.12
CA VAL A 33 -3.20 33.46 -3.31
C VAL A 33 -4.61 32.91 -3.48
N PHE A 34 -5.32 32.65 -2.37
CA PHE A 34 -6.67 32.11 -2.44
C PHE A 34 -7.72 33.13 -2.91
N LYS A 35 -7.34 34.42 -3.00
CA LYS A 35 -8.23 35.49 -3.49
C LYS A 35 -8.38 35.49 -5.01
N ASN A 36 -7.38 35.02 -5.72
CA ASN A 36 -7.26 35.18 -7.17
C ASN A 36 -7.27 33.84 -7.94
N LEU A 37 -7.82 32.80 -7.34
CA LEU A 37 -7.98 31.48 -7.97
C LEU A 37 -9.11 31.53 -9.00
N ASP A 38 -8.96 30.81 -10.11
CA ASP A 38 -10.06 30.54 -11.01
C ASP A 38 -10.94 29.40 -10.50
N VAL A 39 -12.07 29.16 -11.18
CA VAL A 39 -13.07 28.15 -10.74
C VAL A 39 -12.48 26.75 -10.62
N LEU A 40 -11.59 26.32 -11.53
CA LEU A 40 -10.98 25.00 -11.45
C LEU A 40 -9.94 24.89 -10.35
N GLN A 41 -9.18 25.95 -10.12
CA GLN A 41 -8.25 26.03 -8.99
C GLN A 41 -9.00 26.00 -7.66
N ILE A 42 -10.14 26.70 -7.57
CA ILE A 42 -11.04 26.64 -6.41
C ILE A 42 -11.53 25.22 -6.22
N LEU A 43 -12.02 24.57 -7.27
CA LEU A 43 -12.53 23.19 -7.20
C LEU A 43 -11.48 22.24 -6.65
N VAL A 44 -10.25 22.28 -7.17
CA VAL A 44 -9.18 21.40 -6.68
C VAL A 44 -8.84 21.65 -5.24
N LEU A 45 -8.68 22.90 -4.85
CA LEU A 45 -8.34 23.27 -3.47
C LEU A 45 -9.45 22.83 -2.49
N ASP A 46 -10.70 23.09 -2.85
CA ASP A 46 -11.83 22.81 -1.97
C ASP A 46 -12.10 21.31 -1.79
N VAL A 47 -11.87 20.49 -2.83
CA VAL A 47 -11.92 19.03 -2.70
C VAL A 47 -10.95 18.55 -1.61
N TYR A 48 -9.74 19.10 -1.56
CA TYR A 48 -8.75 18.71 -0.54
C TYR A 48 -8.99 19.36 0.84
N LEU A 49 -9.55 20.58 0.88
CA LEU A 49 -9.97 21.15 2.15
C LEU A 49 -11.16 20.38 2.75
N GLY A 50 -12.07 19.88 1.90
CA GLY A 50 -13.16 18.99 2.31
C GLY A 50 -12.63 17.64 2.82
N GLY A 51 -11.68 17.06 2.11
CA GLY A 51 -10.99 15.83 2.55
C GLY A 51 -10.23 16.01 3.88
N PHE A 52 -9.57 17.15 4.07
CA PHE A 52 -8.90 17.50 5.31
C PHE A 52 -9.89 17.67 6.47
N LEU A 53 -11.04 18.31 6.23
CA LEU A 53 -12.12 18.40 7.23
C LEU A 53 -12.59 17.01 7.65
N LEU A 54 -12.83 16.11 6.70
CA LEU A 54 -13.22 14.73 6.98
C LEU A 54 -12.17 14.00 7.81
N TYR A 55 -10.89 14.20 7.49
CA TYR A 55 -9.78 13.65 8.28
C TYR A 55 -9.78 14.17 9.71
N ILE A 56 -9.94 15.49 9.91
CA ILE A 56 -10.01 16.07 11.25
C ILE A 56 -11.19 15.50 12.06
N ILE A 57 -12.37 15.37 11.45
CA ILE A 57 -13.54 14.77 12.11
C ILE A 57 -13.25 13.31 12.49
N ALA A 58 -12.58 12.57 11.61
CA ALA A 58 -12.29 11.16 11.83
C ALA A 58 -11.22 10.92 12.91
N ILE A 59 -10.28 11.87 13.09
CA ILE A 59 -9.17 11.71 14.04
C ILE A 59 -9.56 12.11 15.47
N ILE A 60 -10.56 12.97 15.62
CA ILE A 60 -11.03 13.39 16.95
C ILE A 60 -11.66 12.17 17.66
N PRO A 61 -11.20 11.82 18.87
CA PRO A 61 -11.64 10.61 19.58
C PRO A 61 -13.01 10.76 20.23
N LEU A 62 -13.98 11.32 19.51
CA LEU A 62 -15.35 11.53 19.95
C LEU A 62 -16.37 10.73 19.14
N HIS A 63 -15.93 9.77 18.34
CA HIS A 63 -16.77 8.96 17.46
C HIS A 63 -17.71 9.79 16.56
N LEU A 64 -17.20 10.94 16.10
CA LEU A 64 -17.97 11.90 15.30
C LEU A 64 -18.18 11.47 13.85
N PHE A 65 -17.39 10.50 13.34
CA PHE A 65 -17.49 10.06 11.96
C PHE A 65 -18.71 9.16 11.76
N SER A 66 -19.88 9.74 11.83
CA SER A 66 -21.16 9.06 11.65
C SER A 66 -21.99 9.72 10.56
N ALA A 67 -22.88 8.97 9.91
CA ALA A 67 -23.72 9.47 8.82
C ALA A 67 -24.50 10.74 9.23
N TYR A 68 -25.09 10.75 10.43
CA TYR A 68 -25.86 11.91 10.90
C TYR A 68 -25.01 13.17 11.04
N VAL A 69 -23.83 13.06 11.65
CA VAL A 69 -22.92 14.20 11.84
C VAL A 69 -22.41 14.69 10.48
N LEU A 70 -22.02 13.78 9.59
CA LEU A 70 -21.51 14.14 8.28
C LEU A 70 -22.58 14.76 7.38
N TYR A 71 -23.82 14.26 7.41
CA TYR A 71 -24.94 14.90 6.72
C TYR A 71 -25.26 16.29 7.29
N ALA A 72 -25.24 16.45 8.60
CA ALA A 72 -25.45 17.76 9.23
C ALA A 72 -24.36 18.76 8.80
N ILE A 73 -23.08 18.35 8.82
CA ILE A 73 -21.96 19.19 8.38
C ILE A 73 -22.10 19.53 6.89
N THR A 74 -22.45 18.56 6.05
CA THR A 74 -22.67 18.78 4.62
C THR A 74 -23.81 19.76 4.38
N LEU A 75 -24.91 19.60 5.11
CA LEU A 75 -26.05 20.53 5.04
C LEU A 75 -25.66 21.94 5.45
N VAL A 76 -24.97 22.11 6.60
CA VAL A 76 -24.51 23.42 7.08
C VAL A 76 -23.54 24.04 6.08
N SER A 77 -22.58 23.27 5.54
CA SER A 77 -21.66 23.73 4.50
C SER A 77 -22.42 24.20 3.26
N THR A 78 -23.43 23.42 2.82
CA THR A 78 -24.28 23.78 1.69
C THR A 78 -25.01 25.10 1.93
N LEU A 79 -25.59 25.29 3.10
CA LEU A 79 -26.28 26.54 3.46
C LEU A 79 -25.33 27.75 3.48
N ILE A 80 -24.10 27.57 3.98
CA ILE A 80 -23.06 28.59 3.97
C ILE A 80 -22.71 28.96 2.53
N VAL A 81 -22.48 27.97 1.67
CA VAL A 81 -22.15 28.18 0.25
C VAL A 81 -23.29 28.91 -0.46
N LEU A 82 -24.53 28.46 -0.30
CA LEU A 82 -25.71 29.09 -0.88
C LEU A 82 -25.89 30.52 -0.41
N TRP A 83 -25.64 30.78 0.87
CA TRP A 83 -25.74 32.13 1.45
C TRP A 83 -24.67 33.07 0.85
N PHE A 84 -23.42 32.62 0.74
CA PHE A 84 -22.35 33.42 0.15
C PHE A 84 -22.58 33.70 -1.34
N TYR A 85 -23.09 32.74 -2.09
CA TYR A 85 -23.29 32.89 -3.52
C TYR A 85 -24.70 33.32 -3.93
N ARG A 86 -25.57 33.63 -2.98
CA ARG A 86 -26.98 33.99 -3.21
C ARG A 86 -27.19 35.08 -4.27
N GLU A 87 -26.36 36.14 -4.26
CA GLU A 87 -26.48 37.26 -5.21
C GLU A 87 -25.99 36.86 -6.61
N GLY A 88 -24.88 36.09 -6.66
CA GLY A 88 -24.41 35.50 -7.90
C GLY A 88 -25.44 34.55 -8.53
N LEU A 89 -26.03 33.66 -7.73
CA LEU A 89 -27.08 32.73 -8.17
C LEU A 89 -28.33 33.48 -8.65
N ARG A 90 -28.74 34.53 -7.95
CA ARG A 90 -29.84 35.39 -8.40
C ARG A 90 -29.53 36.13 -9.69
N SER A 91 -28.29 36.55 -9.90
CA SER A 91 -27.83 37.16 -11.14
C SER A 91 -27.81 36.13 -12.28
N VAL A 92 -27.27 34.94 -12.05
CA VAL A 92 -27.28 33.84 -13.02
C VAL A 92 -28.70 33.44 -13.39
N ALA A 93 -29.60 33.27 -12.42
CA ALA A 93 -30.98 32.94 -12.67
C ALA A 93 -31.73 34.02 -13.48
N ARG A 94 -31.45 35.32 -13.20
CA ARG A 94 -31.96 36.43 -14.01
C ARG A 94 -31.37 36.41 -15.43
N ASN A 95 -30.06 36.21 -15.53
CA ASN A 95 -29.37 36.19 -16.81
C ASN A 95 -29.73 34.96 -17.67
N LEU A 96 -29.98 33.81 -17.07
CA LEU A 96 -30.48 32.62 -17.77
C LEU A 96 -31.87 32.88 -18.40
N ARG A 97 -32.78 33.56 -17.67
CA ARG A 97 -34.06 33.97 -18.24
C ARG A 97 -33.95 34.94 -19.40
N LEU A 98 -32.92 35.83 -19.36
CA LEU A 98 -32.75 36.89 -20.36
C LEU A 98 -31.85 36.49 -21.54
N ASN A 99 -30.92 35.53 -21.35
CA ASN A 99 -29.83 35.24 -22.30
C ASN A 99 -29.89 33.90 -22.99
N LEU A 100 -30.88 33.06 -22.74
CA LEU A 100 -31.08 31.82 -23.53
C LEU A 100 -31.18 32.09 -25.05
N LYS A 101 -31.59 33.32 -25.46
CA LYS A 101 -31.60 33.76 -26.86
C LYS A 101 -30.27 34.35 -27.36
N ARG A 102 -29.29 34.64 -26.49
CA ARG A 102 -28.00 35.28 -26.86
C ARG A 102 -26.76 34.47 -26.54
N PHE A 103 -26.89 33.20 -26.15
CA PHE A 103 -25.73 32.38 -25.83
C PHE A 103 -24.98 32.01 -27.10
N SER A 104 -24.02 32.84 -27.49
CA SER A 104 -23.11 32.53 -28.60
C SER A 104 -22.01 31.60 -28.07
N PHE A 105 -22.27 30.32 -28.14
CA PHE A 105 -21.35 29.23 -27.80
C PHE A 105 -19.99 29.41 -28.51
N ARG A 106 -20.02 29.99 -29.73
CA ARG A 106 -18.84 30.20 -30.57
C ARG A 106 -17.83 31.19 -29.99
N ASN A 107 -18.24 32.20 -29.21
CA ASN A 107 -17.35 33.25 -28.73
C ASN A 107 -16.64 32.88 -27.41
N HIS A 108 -17.16 31.93 -26.65
CA HIS A 108 -16.61 31.50 -25.35
C HIS A 108 -15.73 30.26 -25.48
N LEU A 109 -16.03 29.34 -26.41
CA LEU A 109 -15.32 28.08 -26.58
C LEU A 109 -13.84 28.24 -26.94
N PHE A 110 -13.50 29.30 -27.70
CA PHE A 110 -12.15 29.50 -28.22
C PHE A 110 -11.39 30.65 -27.51
N SER A 111 -11.99 31.32 -26.55
CA SER A 111 -11.35 32.44 -25.84
C SER A 111 -10.77 32.07 -24.49
N GLU A 112 -11.18 30.92 -23.90
CA GLU A 112 -10.76 30.56 -22.55
C GLU A 112 -10.18 29.14 -22.49
N PRO A 113 -8.96 28.97 -21.97
CA PRO A 113 -8.35 27.66 -21.77
C PRO A 113 -9.14 26.76 -20.79
N LEU A 114 -10.05 27.39 -20.00
CA LEU A 114 -10.83 26.72 -18.97
C LEU A 114 -11.72 25.59 -19.52
N LEU A 115 -12.46 25.86 -20.60
CA LEU A 115 -13.33 24.86 -21.21
C LEU A 115 -12.53 23.67 -21.73
N LEU A 116 -11.37 23.96 -22.35
CA LEU A 116 -10.50 22.93 -22.89
C LEU A 116 -9.93 22.02 -21.78
N ILE A 117 -9.57 22.61 -20.62
CA ILE A 117 -9.16 21.82 -19.44
C ILE A 117 -10.28 20.92 -18.92
N VAL A 118 -11.50 21.44 -18.85
CA VAL A 118 -12.66 20.62 -18.45
C VAL A 118 -12.87 19.44 -19.41
N LEU A 119 -12.75 19.69 -20.73
CA LEU A 119 -12.86 18.62 -21.72
C LEU A 119 -11.73 17.59 -21.60
N ILE A 120 -10.49 18.02 -21.36
CA ILE A 120 -9.34 17.14 -21.13
C ILE A 120 -9.54 16.33 -19.84
N PHE A 121 -10.03 16.94 -18.78
CA PHE A 121 -10.34 16.24 -17.53
C PHE A 121 -11.45 15.20 -17.72
N LEU A 122 -12.55 15.58 -18.39
CA LEU A 122 -13.65 14.65 -18.68
C LEU A 122 -13.18 13.50 -19.57
N PHE A 123 -12.32 13.77 -20.54
CA PHE A 123 -11.70 12.72 -21.35
C PHE A 123 -10.90 11.75 -20.48
N GLY A 124 -10.02 12.27 -19.62
CA GLY A 124 -9.24 11.43 -18.68
C GLY A 124 -10.15 10.61 -17.75
N LEU A 125 -11.24 11.21 -17.25
CA LEU A 125 -12.21 10.52 -16.40
C LEU A 125 -12.92 9.39 -17.16
N VAL A 126 -13.33 9.63 -18.40
CA VAL A 126 -13.93 8.62 -19.27
C VAL A 126 -12.95 7.47 -19.52
N VAL A 127 -11.70 7.77 -19.88
CA VAL A 127 -10.65 6.75 -20.11
C VAL A 127 -10.44 5.88 -18.87
N GLN A 128 -10.26 6.49 -17.70
CA GLN A 128 -10.09 5.76 -16.46
C GLN A 128 -11.33 4.91 -16.11
N THR A 129 -12.52 5.45 -16.24
CA THR A 129 -13.76 4.71 -15.94
C THR A 129 -14.02 3.58 -16.93
N LEU A 130 -13.71 3.76 -18.21
CA LEU A 130 -13.81 2.70 -19.21
C LEU A 130 -12.83 1.56 -18.93
N ALA A 131 -11.64 1.88 -18.46
CA ALA A 131 -10.63 0.88 -18.10
C ALA A 131 -11.06 -0.01 -16.92
N LEU A 132 -11.97 0.45 -16.07
CA LEU A 132 -12.53 -0.36 -14.98
C LEU A 132 -13.63 -1.32 -15.43
N ASN A 133 -14.13 -1.20 -16.65
CA ASN A 133 -15.27 -1.98 -17.12
C ASN A 133 -14.94 -3.47 -17.14
N GLY A 134 -15.78 -4.28 -16.51
CA GLY A 134 -15.61 -5.73 -16.40
C GLY A 134 -14.73 -6.17 -15.22
N LEU A 135 -14.13 -5.23 -14.47
CA LEU A 135 -13.45 -5.51 -13.22
C LEU A 135 -14.39 -5.25 -12.05
N ILE A 136 -14.39 -6.13 -11.06
CA ILE A 136 -15.27 -6.01 -9.89
C ILE A 136 -14.65 -5.10 -8.86
N PHE A 137 -13.39 -5.36 -8.52
CA PHE A 137 -12.58 -4.55 -7.61
C PHE A 137 -11.18 -4.37 -8.18
N GLY A 138 -10.38 -3.51 -7.53
CA GLY A 138 -8.97 -3.35 -7.85
C GLY A 138 -8.09 -4.46 -7.26
N SER A 139 -6.84 -4.10 -6.96
CA SER A 139 -5.86 -5.01 -6.39
C SER A 139 -6.35 -5.70 -5.13
N ILE A 140 -6.14 -7.00 -5.02
CA ILE A 140 -6.41 -7.78 -3.80
C ILE A 140 -5.54 -7.35 -2.62
N ARG A 141 -4.45 -6.63 -2.87
CA ARG A 141 -3.53 -6.12 -1.84
C ARG A 141 -3.96 -4.74 -1.36
N ASP A 142 -3.58 -3.71 -2.07
CA ASP A 142 -3.75 -2.33 -1.63
C ASP A 142 -5.23 -1.90 -1.55
N THR A 143 -6.06 -2.31 -2.53
CA THR A 143 -7.49 -1.99 -2.49
C THR A 143 -8.20 -2.71 -1.36
N SER A 144 -7.86 -3.97 -1.06
CA SER A 144 -8.46 -4.70 0.08
C SER A 144 -8.07 -4.07 1.41
N MET A 145 -6.81 -3.68 1.57
CA MET A 145 -6.30 -2.99 2.75
C MET A 145 -7.05 -1.68 3.00
N HIS A 146 -7.09 -0.80 2.00
CA HIS A 146 -7.81 0.47 2.13
C HIS A 146 -9.31 0.26 2.37
N SER A 147 -9.91 -0.77 1.78
CA SER A 147 -11.31 -1.13 2.01
C SER A 147 -11.56 -1.57 3.46
N LEU A 148 -10.62 -2.33 4.02
CA LEU A 148 -10.69 -2.72 5.43
C LEU A 148 -10.55 -1.50 6.36
N PHE A 149 -9.62 -0.59 6.08
CA PHE A 149 -9.49 0.66 6.86
C PHE A 149 -10.79 1.47 6.84
N VAL A 150 -11.43 1.57 5.68
CA VAL A 150 -12.74 2.22 5.54
C VAL A 150 -13.80 1.53 6.38
N GLN A 151 -13.89 0.20 6.31
CA GLN A 151 -14.86 -0.58 7.07
C GLN A 151 -14.66 -0.43 8.59
N VAL A 152 -13.40 -0.46 9.05
CA VAL A 152 -13.08 -0.28 10.46
C VAL A 152 -13.39 1.15 10.91
N LEU A 153 -13.09 2.18 10.08
CA LEU A 153 -13.47 3.56 10.36
C LEU A 153 -14.98 3.73 10.48
N LEU A 154 -15.76 3.19 9.55
CA LEU A 154 -17.23 3.26 9.56
C LEU A 154 -17.81 2.59 10.79
N LYS A 155 -17.24 1.49 11.25
CA LYS A 155 -17.67 0.77 12.44
C LYS A 155 -17.31 1.50 13.72
N ASN A 156 -16.07 1.98 13.83
CA ASN A 156 -15.56 2.65 15.02
C ASN A 156 -15.92 4.14 15.07
N LYS A 157 -16.38 4.72 13.94
CA LYS A 157 -16.73 6.14 13.79
C LYS A 157 -15.58 7.11 14.12
N GLN A 158 -14.36 6.60 14.08
CA GLN A 158 -13.10 7.33 14.25
C GLN A 158 -11.98 6.57 13.57
N VAL A 159 -10.88 7.26 13.23
CA VAL A 159 -9.70 6.61 12.67
C VAL A 159 -9.18 5.57 13.66
N PRO A 160 -9.18 4.29 13.27
CA PRO A 160 -8.85 3.20 14.19
C PRO A 160 -7.37 3.15 14.54
N MET A 161 -7.06 2.67 15.73
CA MET A 161 -5.68 2.35 16.15
C MET A 161 -5.29 0.92 15.74
N THR A 162 -6.27 0.04 15.67
CA THR A 162 -6.13 -1.38 15.31
C THR A 162 -7.17 -1.75 14.27
N LEU A 163 -7.01 -2.90 13.65
CA LEU A 163 -7.98 -3.47 12.71
C LEU A 163 -9.15 -4.18 13.39
N GLN A 164 -9.25 -4.08 14.71
CA GLN A 164 -10.39 -4.68 15.42
C GLN A 164 -11.74 -4.17 14.90
N PRO A 165 -12.74 -5.06 14.85
CA PRO A 165 -12.79 -6.40 15.40
C PRO A 165 -12.35 -7.51 14.44
N TYR A 166 -11.82 -7.18 13.28
CA TYR A 166 -11.46 -8.16 12.27
C TYR A 166 -10.10 -8.81 12.55
N LEU A 167 -9.14 -8.00 12.99
CA LEU A 167 -7.79 -8.39 13.32
C LEU A 167 -7.33 -7.62 14.56
N SER A 168 -6.38 -8.16 15.32
CA SER A 168 -5.80 -7.51 16.51
C SER A 168 -4.72 -6.48 16.18
N GLU A 169 -4.20 -6.53 14.96
CA GLU A 169 -3.05 -5.78 14.50
C GLU A 169 -3.26 -4.27 14.57
N GLY A 170 -2.19 -3.56 14.88
CA GLY A 170 -2.12 -2.11 14.85
C GLY A 170 -2.07 -1.56 13.43
N ILE A 171 -2.59 -0.35 13.23
CA ILE A 171 -2.52 0.32 11.93
C ILE A 171 -1.39 1.33 11.94
N VAL A 172 -0.29 1.02 11.26
CA VAL A 172 0.86 1.90 11.06
C VAL A 172 0.87 2.41 9.61
N TYR A 173 -0.23 3.04 9.19
CA TYR A 173 -0.38 3.59 7.85
C TYR A 173 -1.03 4.98 7.88
N PRO A 174 -0.59 5.95 7.04
CA PRO A 174 -1.25 7.25 6.94
C PRO A 174 -2.71 7.10 6.51
N GLN A 175 -3.64 7.70 7.27
CA GLN A 175 -5.08 7.47 7.10
C GLN A 175 -5.83 8.64 6.44
N GLY A 176 -5.13 9.53 5.72
CA GLY A 176 -5.78 10.72 5.11
C GLY A 176 -6.79 10.40 4.02
N PHE A 177 -6.57 9.32 3.26
CA PHE A 177 -7.46 8.88 2.19
C PHE A 177 -8.72 8.19 2.71
N THR A 178 -8.59 7.39 3.77
CA THR A 178 -9.67 6.58 4.35
C THR A 178 -10.95 7.36 4.66
N PRO A 179 -10.93 8.57 5.30
CA PRO A 179 -12.15 9.34 5.55
C PRO A 179 -12.86 9.85 4.29
N MET A 180 -12.13 10.14 3.22
CA MET A 180 -12.75 10.53 1.95
C MET A 180 -13.55 9.37 1.36
N VAL A 181 -12.95 8.18 1.35
CA VAL A 181 -13.62 6.96 0.86
C VAL A 181 -14.80 6.62 1.75
N ALA A 182 -14.63 6.63 3.08
CA ALA A 182 -15.70 6.32 4.03
C ALA A 182 -16.90 7.26 3.90
N TYR A 183 -16.64 8.56 3.69
CA TYR A 183 -17.69 9.53 3.40
C TYR A 183 -18.43 9.19 2.10
N SER A 184 -17.70 8.82 1.04
CA SER A 184 -18.29 8.43 -0.23
C SER A 184 -19.18 7.19 -0.10
N VAL A 185 -18.77 6.19 0.71
CA VAL A 185 -19.61 5.03 1.07
C VAL A 185 -20.89 5.47 1.75
N LEU A 186 -20.83 6.41 2.70
CA LEU A 186 -22.02 6.87 3.44
C LEU A 186 -23.02 7.65 2.60
N ILE A 187 -22.58 8.33 1.55
CA ILE A 187 -23.46 9.15 0.67
C ILE A 187 -23.85 8.43 -0.62
N SER A 188 -23.46 7.17 -0.79
CA SER A 188 -23.75 6.35 -1.97
C SER A 188 -24.17 4.95 -1.56
N ASN A 189 -24.45 4.12 -2.55
CA ASN A 189 -24.69 2.70 -2.35
C ASN A 189 -23.46 1.83 -2.60
N TYR A 190 -22.27 2.45 -2.77
CA TYR A 190 -21.03 1.70 -2.98
C TYR A 190 -20.57 1.00 -1.71
N SER A 191 -20.09 -0.22 -1.88
CA SER A 191 -19.33 -0.91 -0.85
C SER A 191 -17.94 -0.27 -0.67
N PRO A 192 -17.25 -0.50 0.45
CA PRO A 192 -15.91 0.02 0.64
C PRO A 192 -14.93 -0.32 -0.49
N PRO A 193 -14.85 -1.57 -1.02
CA PRO A 193 -13.97 -1.89 -2.16
C PRO A 193 -14.32 -1.11 -3.43
N GLU A 194 -15.60 -0.98 -3.76
CA GLU A 194 -16.04 -0.20 -4.92
C GLU A 194 -15.66 1.26 -4.78
N ALA A 195 -15.90 1.85 -3.60
CA ALA A 195 -15.59 3.25 -3.36
C ALA A 195 -14.07 3.53 -3.43
N VAL A 196 -13.22 2.65 -2.89
CA VAL A 196 -11.76 2.74 -3.03
C VAL A 196 -11.38 2.69 -4.51
N PHE A 197 -11.91 1.71 -5.23
CA PHE A 197 -11.57 1.46 -6.63
C PHE A 197 -11.96 2.63 -7.54
N TYR A 198 -13.20 3.09 -7.47
CA TYR A 198 -13.70 4.19 -8.28
C TYR A 198 -13.08 5.54 -7.92
N LEU A 199 -12.88 5.82 -6.61
CA LEU A 199 -12.23 7.06 -6.21
C LEU A 199 -10.77 7.12 -6.62
N THR A 200 -10.07 5.99 -6.64
CA THR A 200 -8.68 5.93 -7.15
C THR A 200 -8.65 6.35 -8.62
N ALA A 201 -9.51 5.80 -9.45
CA ALA A 201 -9.62 6.19 -10.86
C ALA A 201 -10.02 7.67 -11.03
N PHE A 202 -10.93 8.15 -10.19
CA PHE A 202 -11.29 9.58 -10.16
C PHE A 202 -10.08 10.46 -9.85
N PHE A 203 -9.33 10.19 -8.77
CA PHE A 203 -8.18 11.00 -8.41
C PHE A 203 -7.05 10.92 -9.43
N ASN A 204 -6.92 9.80 -10.13
CA ASN A 204 -6.02 9.68 -11.25
C ASN A 204 -6.37 10.70 -12.36
N ALA A 205 -7.62 10.73 -12.79
CA ALA A 205 -8.09 11.76 -13.73
C ALA A 205 -8.00 13.18 -13.15
N PHE A 206 -8.29 13.35 -11.86
CA PHE A 206 -8.28 14.63 -11.15
C PHE A 206 -6.89 15.25 -11.07
N THR A 207 -5.83 14.43 -11.22
CA THR A 207 -4.44 14.90 -11.34
C THR A 207 -4.27 15.91 -12.49
N ILE A 208 -5.06 15.79 -13.57
CA ILE A 208 -5.08 16.75 -14.69
C ILE A 208 -5.43 18.16 -14.20
N LEU A 209 -6.37 18.27 -13.27
CA LEU A 209 -6.74 19.56 -12.67
C LEU A 209 -5.68 20.07 -11.68
N GLY A 210 -5.04 19.15 -10.94
CA GLY A 210 -3.92 19.48 -10.05
C GLY A 210 -2.74 20.09 -10.79
N VAL A 211 -2.32 19.48 -11.90
CA VAL A 211 -1.22 20.02 -12.72
C VAL A 211 -1.62 21.30 -13.44
N TYR A 212 -2.89 21.45 -13.83
CA TYR A 212 -3.40 22.75 -14.32
C TYR A 212 -3.26 23.83 -13.25
N PHE A 213 -3.62 23.53 -12.01
CA PHE A 213 -3.45 24.44 -10.87
C PHE A 213 -2.01 24.94 -10.78
N LEU A 214 -1.04 24.02 -10.80
CA LEU A 214 0.38 24.37 -10.79
C LEU A 214 0.75 25.27 -11.95
N GLY A 215 0.50 24.84 -13.18
CA GLY A 215 0.91 25.58 -14.38
C GLY A 215 0.26 26.96 -14.49
N LYS A 216 -0.98 27.09 -14.06
CA LYS A 216 -1.70 28.39 -14.00
C LYS A 216 -1.04 29.34 -13.00
N THR A 217 -0.66 28.83 -11.84
CA THR A 217 0.00 29.63 -10.80
C THR A 217 1.42 30.04 -11.19
N LEU A 218 2.11 29.20 -11.98
CA LEU A 218 3.44 29.53 -12.53
C LEU A 218 3.40 30.59 -13.61
N SER A 219 2.30 30.71 -14.33
CA SER A 219 2.14 31.64 -15.42
C SER A 219 1.94 33.08 -14.90
N LEU A 220 2.81 34.00 -15.27
CA LEU A 220 2.60 35.41 -15.01
C LEU A 220 1.49 36.00 -15.92
N SER A 221 1.15 35.30 -17.00
CA SER A 221 0.06 35.71 -17.89
C SER A 221 -1.27 35.14 -17.39
N ARG A 222 -2.34 35.96 -17.41
CA ARG A 222 -3.69 35.54 -17.03
C ARG A 222 -4.30 34.43 -17.94
N LYS A 223 -3.61 34.05 -19.01
CA LYS A 223 -4.16 33.17 -20.04
C LYS A 223 -4.07 31.67 -19.74
N GLY A 224 -3.33 31.23 -18.71
CA GLY A 224 -3.33 29.82 -18.28
C GLY A 224 -2.75 28.77 -19.24
N TYR A 225 -2.04 29.17 -20.30
CA TYR A 225 -1.53 28.23 -21.32
C TYR A 225 -0.45 27.27 -20.78
N VAL A 226 0.32 27.66 -19.76
CA VAL A 226 1.25 26.75 -19.11
C VAL A 226 0.50 25.65 -18.38
N GLY A 227 -0.62 26.00 -17.71
CA GLY A 227 -1.51 25.02 -17.09
C GLY A 227 -2.15 24.09 -18.11
N LEU A 228 -2.58 24.62 -19.26
CA LEU A 228 -3.09 23.82 -20.36
C LEU A 228 -2.04 22.84 -20.90
N SER A 229 -0.79 23.29 -21.07
CA SER A 229 0.30 22.44 -21.54
C SER A 229 0.59 21.29 -20.57
N LEU A 230 0.60 21.56 -19.26
CA LEU A 230 0.74 20.52 -18.24
C LEU A 230 -0.44 19.53 -18.25
N ALA A 231 -1.65 20.04 -18.25
CA ALA A 231 -2.85 19.21 -18.31
C ALA A 231 -2.86 18.31 -19.56
N PHE A 232 -2.46 18.84 -20.70
CA PHE A 232 -2.33 18.07 -21.93
C PHE A 232 -1.30 16.95 -21.80
N VAL A 233 -0.11 17.26 -21.25
CA VAL A 233 0.95 16.25 -21.07
C VAL A 233 0.50 15.15 -20.12
N PHE A 234 -0.12 15.48 -19.01
CA PHE A 234 -0.60 14.49 -18.04
C PHE A 234 -1.80 13.69 -18.57
N ALA A 235 -2.62 14.25 -19.42
CA ALA A 235 -3.72 13.52 -20.03
C ALA A 235 -3.29 12.58 -21.14
N PHE A 236 -2.34 12.99 -22.00
CA PHE A 236 -2.06 12.32 -23.27
C PHE A 236 -0.63 11.79 -23.39
N VAL A 237 0.35 12.33 -22.67
CA VAL A 237 1.76 11.94 -22.81
C VAL A 237 2.23 11.13 -21.60
N ALA A 238 1.76 11.49 -20.42
CA ALA A 238 2.20 10.84 -19.21
C ALA A 238 1.67 9.41 -19.13
N PHE A 239 2.58 8.45 -19.11
CA PHE A 239 2.28 7.07 -18.82
C PHE A 239 1.92 6.91 -17.32
N TRP A 240 2.80 7.36 -16.48
CA TRP A 240 2.58 7.44 -15.05
C TRP A 240 1.91 8.80 -14.70
N PRO A 241 0.88 8.89 -13.88
CA PRO A 241 0.30 7.90 -12.99
C PRO A 241 -0.82 7.03 -13.59
N LYS A 242 -1.16 7.13 -14.87
CA LYS A 242 -2.30 6.42 -15.46
C LYS A 242 -2.30 4.92 -15.19
N TYR A 243 -1.11 4.32 -15.16
CA TYR A 243 -0.89 2.89 -15.03
C TYR A 243 -0.51 2.45 -13.62
N LEU A 244 -0.64 3.30 -12.61
CA LEU A 244 -0.51 2.90 -11.21
C LEU A 244 -1.75 2.15 -10.75
N THR A 245 -1.88 0.91 -11.17
CA THR A 245 -3.08 0.11 -10.99
C THR A 245 -2.91 -1.05 -10.01
N TRP A 246 -1.65 -1.36 -9.67
CA TRP A 246 -1.31 -2.42 -8.73
C TRP A 246 -1.73 -2.11 -7.27
N GLY A 247 -2.09 -0.87 -7.02
CA GLY A 247 -2.47 -0.37 -5.72
C GLY A 247 -2.23 1.13 -5.66
N SER A 248 -1.43 1.58 -4.71
CA SER A 248 -1.06 2.99 -4.55
C SER A 248 -2.26 3.95 -4.48
N ASN A 249 -3.40 3.45 -3.96
CA ASN A 249 -4.66 4.19 -3.96
C ASN A 249 -4.52 5.56 -3.28
N ALA A 250 -3.90 5.60 -2.11
CA ALA A 250 -3.66 6.83 -1.37
C ALA A 250 -2.60 7.72 -2.03
N MET A 251 -1.59 7.13 -2.68
CA MET A 251 -0.58 7.84 -3.46
C MET A 251 -1.24 8.59 -4.62
N ILE A 252 -2.04 7.91 -5.42
CA ILE A 252 -2.78 8.51 -6.54
C ILE A 252 -3.65 9.66 -6.05
N ALA A 253 -4.38 9.47 -4.94
CA ALA A 253 -5.19 10.52 -4.35
C ALA A 253 -4.39 11.73 -3.86
N SER A 254 -3.11 11.57 -3.57
CA SER A 254 -2.23 12.64 -3.09
C SER A 254 -1.67 13.54 -4.19
N PHE A 255 -1.54 13.06 -5.45
CA PHE A 255 -0.90 13.83 -6.53
C PHE A 255 -1.56 15.16 -6.85
N PRO A 256 -2.87 15.29 -7.01
CA PRO A 256 -3.44 16.61 -7.27
C PRO A 256 -3.10 17.61 -6.16
N LEU A 257 -3.10 17.18 -4.89
CA LEU A 257 -2.70 18.02 -3.76
C LEU A 257 -1.20 18.36 -3.78
N PHE A 258 -0.35 17.40 -4.16
CA PHE A 258 1.08 17.65 -4.36
C PHE A 258 1.32 18.83 -5.31
N PHE A 259 0.64 18.85 -6.45
CA PHE A 259 0.78 19.95 -7.42
C PHE A 259 0.23 21.27 -6.89
N VAL A 260 -0.83 21.24 -6.09
CA VAL A 260 -1.32 22.43 -5.36
C VAL A 260 -0.24 22.91 -4.39
N CYS A 261 0.32 22.04 -3.57
CA CYS A 261 1.37 22.36 -2.60
C CYS A 261 2.63 22.90 -3.30
N LEU A 262 3.03 22.26 -4.40
CA LEU A 262 4.18 22.69 -5.21
C LEU A 262 3.95 24.08 -5.83
N SER A 263 2.71 24.44 -6.16
CA SER A 263 2.36 25.78 -6.67
C SER A 263 2.57 26.87 -5.63
N LEU A 264 2.44 26.52 -4.35
CA LEU A 264 2.59 27.45 -3.23
C LEU A 264 4.05 27.86 -2.98
N ARG A 265 5.03 27.27 -3.69
CA ARG A 265 6.45 27.71 -3.71
C ARG A 265 6.63 29.21 -3.95
N ALA A 266 5.68 29.88 -4.60
CA ALA A 266 5.73 31.32 -4.83
C ALA A 266 5.86 32.12 -3.51
N PHE A 267 5.43 31.54 -2.39
CA PHE A 267 5.63 32.11 -1.07
C PHE A 267 7.08 32.04 -0.60
N LEU A 268 7.83 31.00 -1.01
CA LEU A 268 9.25 30.89 -0.68
C LEU A 268 10.09 32.00 -1.33
N THR A 269 9.54 32.76 -2.26
CA THR A 269 10.21 33.94 -2.83
C THR A 269 9.98 35.22 -2.00
N LYS A 270 9.04 35.22 -1.07
CA LYS A 270 8.77 36.34 -0.15
C LYS A 270 9.68 36.23 1.07
N GLU A 271 10.18 37.32 1.56
CA GLU A 271 11.07 37.37 2.72
C GLU A 271 10.40 36.95 4.02
N LYS A 272 9.14 37.32 4.17
CA LYS A 272 8.32 36.98 5.32
C LYS A 272 6.93 36.57 4.86
N LEU A 273 6.43 35.48 5.41
CA LEU A 273 5.04 35.06 5.27
C LEU A 273 4.24 35.54 6.48
N ASN A 274 2.98 35.90 6.25
CA ASN A 274 2.06 36.11 7.38
C ASN A 274 1.67 34.79 8.02
N VAL A 275 1.32 34.82 9.30
CA VAL A 275 0.99 33.62 10.11
C VAL A 275 -0.15 32.83 9.48
N GLY A 276 -1.19 33.50 8.97
CA GLY A 276 -2.32 32.82 8.32
C GLY A 276 -1.90 32.03 7.08
N THR A 277 -0.95 32.53 6.30
CA THR A 277 -0.38 31.83 5.15
C THR A 277 0.43 30.61 5.59
N ILE A 278 1.26 30.73 6.63
CA ILE A 278 2.06 29.62 7.18
C ILE A 278 1.11 28.53 7.68
N LEU A 279 0.08 28.88 8.44
CA LEU A 279 -0.92 27.92 8.94
C LEU A 279 -1.63 27.20 7.80
N ALA A 280 -2.15 27.94 6.81
CA ALA A 280 -2.89 27.32 5.70
C ALA A 280 -2.02 26.38 4.87
N ILE A 281 -0.78 26.77 4.57
CA ILE A 281 0.16 25.95 3.81
C ILE A 281 0.59 24.74 4.67
N GLY A 282 0.91 24.94 5.95
CA GLY A 282 1.32 23.86 6.86
C GLY A 282 0.25 22.80 7.01
N PHE A 283 -1.03 23.19 7.10
CA PHE A 283 -2.15 22.23 7.14
C PHE A 283 -2.31 21.47 5.82
N LEU A 284 -2.19 22.12 4.66
CA LEU A 284 -2.24 21.44 3.37
C LEU A 284 -1.07 20.45 3.19
N PHE A 285 0.15 20.84 3.61
CA PHE A 285 1.31 19.96 3.59
C PHE A 285 1.13 18.78 4.55
N GLY A 286 0.61 19.03 5.75
CA GLY A 286 0.29 17.99 6.71
C GLY A 286 -0.78 17.03 6.19
N TYR A 287 -1.79 17.55 5.48
CA TYR A 287 -2.78 16.70 4.84
C TYR A 287 -2.18 15.85 3.72
N LEU A 288 -1.26 16.39 2.94
CA LEU A 288 -0.50 15.61 1.96
C LEU A 288 0.30 14.48 2.64
N ALA A 289 0.93 14.77 3.78
CA ALA A 289 1.70 13.78 4.54
C ALA A 289 0.84 12.62 5.05
N VAL A 290 -0.38 12.92 5.55
CA VAL A 290 -1.31 11.86 5.99
C VAL A 290 -2.07 11.19 4.85
N LEU A 291 -2.09 11.77 3.65
CA LEU A 291 -2.53 11.06 2.44
C LEU A 291 -1.48 10.04 2.01
N HIS A 292 -0.23 10.48 1.82
CA HIS A 292 0.86 9.60 1.41
C HIS A 292 2.23 10.19 1.76
N LEU A 293 2.98 9.47 2.58
CA LEU A 293 4.23 10.00 3.14
C LEU A 293 5.31 10.20 2.07
N GLU A 294 5.49 9.24 1.16
CA GLU A 294 6.48 9.32 0.08
C GLU A 294 6.26 10.56 -0.82
N VAL A 295 5.01 10.85 -1.18
CA VAL A 295 4.68 12.04 -1.99
C VAL A 295 4.95 13.33 -1.21
N TYR A 296 4.77 13.31 0.10
CA TYR A 296 5.14 14.43 0.98
C TYR A 296 6.66 14.62 1.05
N GLU A 297 7.44 13.55 1.19
CA GLU A 297 8.90 13.58 1.17
C GLU A 297 9.41 14.17 -0.15
N MET A 298 8.86 13.74 -1.28
CA MET A 298 9.15 14.30 -2.60
C MET A 298 8.89 15.82 -2.65
N LEU A 299 7.79 16.28 -2.04
CA LEU A 299 7.50 17.72 -1.94
C LEU A 299 8.59 18.45 -1.14
N ILE A 300 8.96 17.93 0.02
CA ILE A 300 9.97 18.55 0.90
C ILE A 300 11.32 18.62 0.20
N GLY A 301 11.78 17.52 -0.41
CA GLY A 301 13.03 17.48 -1.17
C GLY A 301 13.03 18.51 -2.30
N THR A 302 11.95 18.58 -3.08
CA THR A 302 11.78 19.58 -4.16
C THR A 302 11.84 20.99 -3.62
N LEU A 303 11.11 21.30 -2.56
CA LEU A 303 11.05 22.64 -1.97
C LEU A 303 12.38 23.05 -1.32
N PHE A 304 13.10 22.11 -0.74
CA PHE A 304 14.44 22.35 -0.21
C PHE A 304 15.41 22.79 -1.32
N VAL A 305 15.42 22.11 -2.45
CA VAL A 305 16.25 22.49 -3.61
C VAL A 305 15.82 23.84 -4.19
N VAL A 306 14.52 24.12 -4.27
CA VAL A 306 14.00 25.44 -4.68
C VAL A 306 14.45 26.53 -3.72
N TRP A 307 14.40 26.25 -2.41
CA TRP A 307 14.91 27.19 -1.40
C TRP A 307 16.41 27.42 -1.58
N LEU A 308 17.21 26.38 -1.70
CA LEU A 308 18.66 26.45 -1.86
C LEU A 308 19.02 27.29 -3.10
N TYR A 309 18.38 27.02 -4.25
CA TYR A 309 18.55 27.82 -5.46
C TYR A 309 18.23 29.30 -5.24
N THR A 310 17.12 29.58 -4.54
CA THR A 310 16.71 30.97 -4.26
C THR A 310 17.63 31.66 -3.26
N ALA A 311 18.15 30.91 -2.28
CA ALA A 311 19.10 31.42 -1.27
C ALA A 311 20.45 31.78 -1.89
N ILE A 312 20.99 30.95 -2.79
CA ILE A 312 22.23 31.21 -3.51
C ILE A 312 22.08 32.49 -4.40
N ARG A 313 20.94 32.62 -5.06
CA ARG A 313 20.68 33.69 -6.00
C ARG A 313 20.29 35.02 -5.32
N ARG A 314 19.60 34.93 -4.18
CA ARG A 314 19.11 36.10 -3.42
C ARG A 314 19.43 35.88 -1.95
N ARG A 315 20.60 36.28 -1.52
CA ARG A 315 21.07 36.12 -0.13
C ARG A 315 20.20 36.86 0.88
N GLU A 316 19.68 38.03 0.49
CA GLU A 316 18.75 38.80 1.33
C GLU A 316 17.47 38.00 1.64
N GLY A 317 17.09 37.95 2.89
CA GLY A 317 15.89 37.19 3.35
C GLY A 317 15.99 35.68 3.27
N ALA A 318 17.13 35.07 2.99
CA ALA A 318 17.28 33.60 2.89
C ALA A 318 16.91 32.89 4.19
N TRP A 319 17.34 33.42 5.33
CA TRP A 319 17.03 32.89 6.67
C TRP A 319 15.53 33.02 6.99
N GLY A 320 14.88 34.14 6.64
CA GLY A 320 13.44 34.31 6.84
C GLY A 320 12.61 33.32 6.03
N ARG A 321 13.06 33.00 4.81
CA ARG A 321 12.45 31.96 3.96
C ARG A 321 12.64 30.56 4.53
N LEU A 322 13.84 30.27 5.05
CA LEU A 322 14.12 29.00 5.72
C LEU A 322 13.26 28.82 6.97
N LEU A 323 13.18 29.85 7.79
CA LEU A 323 12.31 29.83 8.97
C LEU A 323 10.84 29.61 8.60
N SER A 324 10.35 30.27 7.55
CA SER A 324 8.98 30.06 7.07
C SER A 324 8.76 28.62 6.61
N LEU A 325 9.73 28.04 5.90
CA LEU A 325 9.69 26.64 5.47
C LEU A 325 9.73 25.69 6.66
N ALA A 326 10.59 25.96 7.65
CA ALA A 326 10.69 25.17 8.87
C ALA A 326 9.39 25.22 9.69
N LEU A 327 8.74 26.37 9.78
CA LEU A 327 7.45 26.50 10.45
C LEU A 327 6.33 25.75 9.72
N ILE A 328 6.28 25.84 8.40
CA ILE A 328 5.34 25.08 7.57
C ILE A 328 5.56 23.58 7.79
N PHE A 329 6.80 23.14 7.78
CA PHE A 329 7.17 21.75 8.05
C PHE A 329 6.77 21.32 9.47
N GLY A 330 7.07 22.13 10.49
CA GLY A 330 6.66 21.85 11.87
C GLY A 330 5.16 21.72 12.04
N LEU A 331 4.37 22.57 11.37
CA LEU A 331 2.91 22.47 11.34
C LEU A 331 2.43 21.22 10.60
N SER A 332 3.11 20.82 9.53
CA SER A 332 2.76 19.58 8.82
C SER A 332 3.03 18.35 9.67
N LEU A 333 4.10 18.35 10.48
CA LEU A 333 4.36 17.29 11.46
C LEU A 333 3.29 17.26 12.57
N LEU A 334 2.72 18.41 12.94
CA LEU A 334 1.60 18.43 13.87
C LEU A 334 0.37 17.69 13.31
N VAL A 335 0.03 17.89 12.03
CA VAL A 335 -1.05 17.14 11.38
C VAL A 335 -0.71 15.65 11.26
N LEU A 336 0.55 15.33 11.02
CA LEU A 336 1.06 13.96 10.93
C LEU A 336 1.20 13.29 12.31
N SER A 337 1.23 14.07 13.40
CA SER A 337 1.54 13.57 14.76
C SER A 337 0.70 12.38 15.23
N PRO A 338 -0.59 12.23 14.90
CA PRO A 338 -1.35 11.05 15.29
C PRO A 338 -0.83 9.77 14.62
N PHE A 339 -0.35 9.88 13.38
CA PHE A 339 0.31 8.77 12.71
C PHE A 339 1.68 8.47 13.34
N LEU A 340 2.51 9.50 13.56
CA LEU A 340 3.81 9.34 14.20
C LEU A 340 3.69 8.75 15.61
N TYR A 341 2.71 9.18 16.39
CA TYR A 341 2.43 8.64 17.71
C TYR A 341 2.09 7.15 17.67
N ARG A 342 1.25 6.72 16.73
CA ARG A 342 0.92 5.30 16.53
C ARG A 342 2.15 4.48 16.15
N THR A 343 2.92 4.99 15.20
CA THR A 343 4.17 4.37 14.77
C THR A 343 5.14 4.20 15.95
N LEU A 344 5.28 5.23 16.79
CA LEU A 344 6.13 5.18 17.96
C LEU A 344 5.66 4.14 18.98
N ILE A 345 4.35 4.09 19.28
CA ILE A 345 3.77 3.07 20.18
C ILE A 345 4.03 1.68 19.62
N TRP A 346 3.82 1.49 18.33
CA TRP A 346 4.02 0.20 17.68
C TRP A 346 5.48 -0.26 17.81
N TYR A 347 6.46 0.62 17.56
CA TYR A 347 7.88 0.30 17.74
C TYR A 347 8.28 0.01 19.19
N GLN A 348 7.52 0.48 20.17
CA GLN A 348 7.75 0.23 21.60
C GLN A 348 7.02 -1.02 22.10
N SER A 349 6.12 -1.59 21.32
CA SER A 349 5.42 -2.82 21.69
C SER A 349 6.35 -4.02 21.60
N PRO A 350 6.37 -4.91 22.60
CA PRO A 350 7.13 -6.16 22.52
C PRO A 350 6.65 -7.08 21.38
N ASP A 351 5.43 -6.92 20.93
CA ASP A 351 4.83 -7.69 19.83
C ASP A 351 5.12 -7.06 18.48
N HIS A 352 6.37 -6.69 18.19
CA HIS A 352 6.77 -6.05 16.93
C HIS A 352 6.40 -6.85 15.67
N ASN A 353 6.13 -8.14 15.84
CA ASN A 353 5.87 -9.05 14.73
C ASN A 353 4.41 -9.07 14.27
N VAL A 354 3.51 -8.32 14.91
CA VAL A 354 2.06 -8.43 14.70
C VAL A 354 1.46 -7.07 14.31
N GLY A 355 2.15 -6.28 13.53
CA GLY A 355 1.57 -5.05 13.00
C GLY A 355 1.34 -5.15 11.51
N VAL A 356 0.27 -4.53 10.98
CA VAL A 356 0.32 -4.03 9.62
C VAL A 356 1.43 -2.97 9.61
N ALA A 357 2.66 -3.42 9.80
CA ALA A 357 3.78 -2.70 9.29
C ALA A 357 3.50 -2.63 7.80
N LEU A 358 3.31 -1.44 7.27
CA LEU A 358 3.78 -1.18 5.93
C LEU A 358 5.01 -2.05 5.74
N ASP A 359 5.22 -2.62 4.60
CA ASP A 359 6.42 -3.35 4.20
C ASP A 359 7.73 -2.61 4.55
N ILE A 360 7.81 -2.17 5.80
CA ILE A 360 8.98 -1.55 6.43
C ILE A 360 10.01 -2.62 6.71
N GLN A 361 9.63 -3.87 6.70
CA GLN A 361 10.48 -5.00 6.39
C GLN A 361 10.70 -5.20 4.88
N ILE A 362 10.66 -4.14 4.11
CA ILE A 362 11.63 -4.10 3.04
C ILE A 362 12.94 -4.30 3.80
N PRO A 363 13.62 -5.46 3.69
CA PRO A 363 14.97 -5.55 4.20
C PRO A 363 15.58 -4.28 3.68
N LEU A 364 16.10 -3.44 4.51
CA LEU A 364 16.85 -2.25 4.13
C LEU A 364 17.95 -2.73 3.19
N ALA A 365 17.53 -3.18 2.02
CA ALA A 365 18.39 -3.38 0.89
C ALA A 365 18.83 -1.96 0.65
N HIS A 366 19.96 -1.62 1.25
CA HIS A 366 20.63 -0.35 1.06
C HIS A 366 20.46 -0.02 -0.42
N PRO A 367 19.91 1.15 -0.77
CA PRO A 367 19.70 1.48 -2.15
C PRO A 367 21.05 1.41 -2.83
N THR A 368 21.34 0.26 -3.42
CA THR A 368 22.57 0.01 -4.13
C THR A 368 22.47 0.66 -5.49
N LEU A 369 23.60 0.97 -6.10
CA LEU A 369 23.65 1.45 -7.48
C LEU A 369 22.87 0.52 -8.41
N SER A 370 22.83 -0.78 -8.12
CA SER A 370 22.03 -1.76 -8.85
C SER A 370 20.53 -1.50 -8.78
N ILE A 371 19.97 -1.12 -7.62
CA ILE A 371 18.56 -0.73 -7.48
C ILE A 371 18.26 0.51 -8.30
N PHE A 372 19.17 1.50 -8.28
CA PHE A 372 19.02 2.68 -9.13
C PHE A 372 19.06 2.32 -10.62
N GLN A 373 19.97 1.43 -11.04
CA GLN A 373 20.03 0.94 -12.41
C GLN A 373 18.78 0.18 -12.79
N THR A 374 18.32 -0.74 -11.95
CA THR A 374 17.09 -1.51 -12.18
C THR A 374 15.87 -0.59 -12.30
N ASN A 375 15.75 0.37 -11.40
CA ASN A 375 14.68 1.35 -11.45
C ASN A 375 14.78 2.29 -12.67
N ALA A 376 15.97 2.64 -13.10
CA ALA A 376 16.16 3.43 -14.32
C ALA A 376 15.81 2.62 -15.58
N VAL A 377 16.19 1.34 -15.64
CA VAL A 377 15.80 0.44 -16.73
C VAL A 377 14.30 0.24 -16.74
N TRP A 378 13.71 -0.08 -15.58
CA TRP A 378 12.26 -0.21 -15.43
C TRP A 378 11.53 1.07 -15.83
N LEU A 379 12.08 2.24 -15.50
CA LEU A 379 11.58 3.53 -15.93
C LEU A 379 11.55 3.66 -17.45
N PHE A 380 12.66 3.34 -18.11
CA PHE A 380 12.76 3.41 -19.57
C PHE A 380 11.79 2.44 -20.23
N ASP A 381 11.65 1.24 -19.73
CA ASP A 381 10.73 0.22 -20.24
C ASP A 381 9.26 0.62 -20.06
N ASN A 382 8.96 1.31 -18.97
CA ASN A 382 7.58 1.74 -18.65
C ASN A 382 7.25 3.18 -19.07
N LEU A 383 8.23 4.01 -19.46
CA LEU A 383 8.01 5.40 -19.87
C LEU A 383 6.99 5.55 -20.99
N THR A 384 6.86 4.54 -21.80
CA THR A 384 6.09 4.53 -23.03
C THR A 384 5.37 3.21 -23.30
N GLY A 385 5.19 2.39 -22.29
CA GLY A 385 4.58 1.07 -22.43
C GLY A 385 5.35 0.17 -23.41
N SER A 386 6.67 0.16 -23.34
CA SER A 386 7.58 -0.54 -24.27
C SER A 386 7.48 -0.06 -25.74
N ASN A 387 6.82 1.07 -25.99
CA ASN A 387 6.72 1.62 -27.34
C ASN A 387 7.92 2.51 -27.67
N MET A 388 8.87 1.98 -28.45
CA MET A 388 10.09 2.68 -28.85
C MET A 388 9.83 4.04 -29.51
N LEU A 389 8.75 4.18 -30.28
CA LEU A 389 8.39 5.44 -30.94
C LEU A 389 8.06 6.52 -29.91
N LEU A 390 7.30 6.19 -28.88
CA LEU A 390 6.94 7.12 -27.82
C LEU A 390 8.16 7.50 -26.98
N THR A 391 9.07 6.57 -26.72
CA THR A 391 10.34 6.84 -26.04
C THR A 391 11.17 7.85 -26.82
N ILE A 392 11.38 7.64 -28.12
CA ILE A 392 12.12 8.55 -28.99
C ILE A 392 11.43 9.91 -29.04
N ALA A 393 10.11 9.96 -29.19
CA ALA A 393 9.36 11.20 -29.22
C ALA A 393 9.49 11.97 -27.89
N SER A 394 9.41 11.28 -26.75
CA SER A 394 9.58 11.89 -25.42
C SER A 394 10.97 12.48 -25.23
N LEU A 395 12.02 11.76 -25.60
CA LEU A 395 13.39 12.23 -25.54
C LEU A 395 13.63 13.41 -26.49
N ALA A 396 13.11 13.34 -27.70
CA ALA A 396 13.19 14.45 -28.65
C ALA A 396 12.53 15.73 -28.09
N LEU A 397 11.33 15.61 -27.49
CA LEU A 397 10.64 16.73 -26.85
C LEU A 397 11.40 17.27 -25.62
N PHE A 398 12.02 16.37 -24.85
CA PHE A 398 12.90 16.77 -23.75
C PHE A 398 14.07 17.64 -24.24
N PHE A 399 14.83 17.19 -25.25
CA PHE A 399 15.93 17.96 -25.82
C PHE A 399 15.47 19.29 -26.46
N VAL A 400 14.35 19.27 -27.18
CA VAL A 400 13.75 20.49 -27.73
C VAL A 400 13.45 21.49 -26.61
N SER A 401 12.91 21.03 -25.46
CA SER A 401 12.64 21.92 -24.34
C SER A 401 13.90 22.59 -23.79
N VAL A 402 15.01 21.86 -23.70
CA VAL A 402 16.30 22.39 -23.24
C VAL A 402 16.80 23.47 -24.20
N LEU A 403 16.80 23.17 -25.49
CA LEU A 403 17.26 24.14 -26.52
C LEU A 403 16.41 25.41 -26.51
N LEU A 404 15.08 25.29 -26.44
CA LEU A 404 14.18 26.41 -26.41
C LEU A 404 14.30 27.22 -25.11
N ALA A 405 14.53 26.54 -23.96
CA ALA A 405 14.75 27.20 -22.68
C ALA A 405 16.02 28.04 -22.69
N VAL A 406 17.09 27.55 -23.29
CA VAL A 406 18.36 28.33 -23.48
C VAL A 406 18.12 29.51 -24.40
N HIS A 407 17.42 29.31 -25.52
CA HIS A 407 17.13 30.35 -26.49
C HIS A 407 16.28 31.50 -25.89
N PHE A 408 15.22 31.16 -25.19
CA PHE A 408 14.26 32.10 -24.59
C PHE A 408 14.59 32.53 -23.16
N ARG A 409 15.78 32.21 -22.64
CA ARG A 409 16.15 32.45 -21.22
C ARG A 409 15.95 33.88 -20.71
N LYS A 410 16.01 34.90 -21.61
CA LYS A 410 15.86 36.32 -21.27
C LYS A 410 14.43 36.84 -21.44
N ASP A 411 13.57 36.13 -22.12
CA ASP A 411 12.21 36.59 -22.40
C ASP A 411 11.27 36.29 -21.23
N LYS A 412 10.74 37.35 -20.63
CA LYS A 412 9.81 37.24 -19.48
C LYS A 412 8.49 36.51 -19.80
N SER A 413 8.06 36.50 -21.06
CA SER A 413 6.83 35.80 -21.49
C SER A 413 6.90 34.30 -21.27
N PHE A 414 8.10 33.74 -21.21
CA PHE A 414 8.38 32.34 -20.99
C PHE A 414 8.71 31.96 -19.55
N SER A 415 8.53 32.88 -18.61
CA SER A 415 8.88 32.64 -17.21
C SER A 415 8.19 31.42 -16.62
N GLY A 416 6.94 31.14 -17.00
CA GLY A 416 6.20 29.97 -16.55
C GLY A 416 6.82 28.63 -17.02
N ALA A 417 7.16 28.54 -18.32
CA ALA A 417 7.86 27.37 -18.87
C ALA A 417 9.26 27.19 -18.27
N SER A 418 10.01 28.29 -18.10
CA SER A 418 11.31 28.25 -17.41
C SER A 418 11.18 27.71 -15.96
N TRP A 419 10.08 28.02 -15.30
CA TRP A 419 9.83 27.48 -13.97
C TRP A 419 9.46 25.99 -13.98
N LEU A 420 8.74 25.50 -14.97
CA LEU A 420 8.48 24.05 -15.11
C LEU A 420 9.80 23.27 -15.17
N ILE A 421 10.74 23.73 -16.01
CA ILE A 421 12.07 23.13 -16.12
C ILE A 421 12.81 23.16 -14.77
N LYS A 422 12.79 24.28 -14.06
CA LYS A 422 13.43 24.39 -12.75
C LYS A 422 12.80 23.48 -11.71
N LEU A 423 11.47 23.33 -11.73
CA LEU A 423 10.78 22.42 -10.84
C LEU A 423 11.10 20.95 -11.17
N GLY A 424 11.16 20.58 -12.44
CA GLY A 424 11.60 19.25 -12.84
C GLY A 424 13.01 18.93 -12.34
N ILE A 425 13.95 19.86 -12.52
CA ILE A 425 15.32 19.72 -12.00
C ILE A 425 15.31 19.67 -10.47
N ALA A 426 14.53 20.51 -9.81
CA ALA A 426 14.48 20.56 -8.35
C ALA A 426 13.87 19.28 -7.77
N SER A 427 12.84 18.71 -8.40
CA SER A 427 12.27 17.43 -8.00
C SER A 427 13.30 16.30 -8.16
N PHE A 428 13.97 16.25 -9.30
CA PHE A 428 15.04 15.28 -9.53
C PHE A 428 16.16 15.37 -8.48
N LEU A 429 16.69 16.56 -8.23
CA LEU A 429 17.77 16.77 -7.26
C LEU A 429 17.31 16.52 -5.82
N GLY A 430 16.07 16.92 -5.49
CA GLY A 430 15.51 16.72 -4.17
C GLY A 430 15.38 15.23 -3.83
N GLU A 431 14.82 14.49 -4.75
CA GLU A 431 14.66 13.03 -4.59
C GLU A 431 16.01 12.31 -4.61
N SER A 432 16.93 12.73 -5.50
CA SER A 432 18.29 12.18 -5.50
C SER A 432 19.00 12.42 -4.18
N LEU A 433 18.77 13.57 -3.53
CA LEU A 433 19.31 13.85 -2.20
C LEU A 433 18.70 12.95 -1.13
N ILE A 434 17.38 12.79 -1.13
CA ILE A 434 16.69 11.90 -0.19
C ILE A 434 17.19 10.45 -0.38
N PHE A 435 17.28 10.01 -1.63
CA PHE A 435 17.82 8.70 -1.97
C PHE A 435 19.27 8.52 -1.46
N LEU A 436 20.12 9.52 -1.65
CA LEU A 436 21.50 9.48 -1.17
C LEU A 436 21.56 9.42 0.35
N LEU A 437 20.72 10.18 1.06
CA LEU A 437 20.66 10.16 2.52
C LEU A 437 20.19 8.80 3.04
N ALA A 438 19.24 8.16 2.38
CA ALA A 438 18.81 6.81 2.69
C ALA A 438 19.92 5.77 2.41
N ALA A 439 20.67 5.94 1.30
CA ALA A 439 21.74 5.04 0.89
C ALA A 439 22.96 5.02 1.83
N ILE A 440 23.20 6.09 2.59
CA ILE A 440 24.32 6.19 3.54
C ILE A 440 23.90 5.92 4.98
N ASP A 441 22.79 5.25 5.19
CA ASP A 441 22.23 4.86 6.51
C ASP A 441 22.00 6.00 7.52
N TYR A 442 22.06 7.25 7.08
CA TYR A 442 21.83 8.38 7.97
C TYR A 442 20.37 8.59 8.32
N VAL A 443 19.46 8.11 7.48
CA VAL A 443 18.02 8.22 7.71
C VAL A 443 17.34 6.95 7.19
N ASN A 444 16.78 6.16 8.09
CA ASN A 444 15.86 5.08 7.73
C ASN A 444 14.54 5.71 7.26
N LEU A 445 14.44 5.97 5.95
CA LEU A 445 13.22 6.45 5.34
C LEU A 445 12.40 5.24 4.86
N PRO A 446 11.23 5.00 5.44
CA PRO A 446 10.52 3.73 5.28
C PRO A 446 9.90 3.48 3.90
N PHE A 447 9.98 4.41 2.94
CA PHE A 447 9.18 4.34 1.72
C PHE A 447 9.96 4.51 0.42
N TYR A 448 11.27 4.34 0.45
CA TYR A 448 12.10 4.79 -0.64
C TYR A 448 12.36 3.71 -1.69
N SER A 449 11.47 3.52 -2.65
CA SER A 449 11.74 2.62 -3.77
C SER A 449 11.31 3.14 -5.15
N ASN A 450 10.66 4.31 -5.24
CA ASN A 450 9.98 4.68 -6.46
C ASN A 450 10.69 5.79 -7.24
N PRO A 451 11.06 5.59 -8.52
CA PRO A 451 11.74 6.60 -9.34
C PRO A 451 10.81 7.70 -9.87
N LEU A 452 9.79 8.10 -9.10
CA LEU A 452 8.75 9.05 -9.50
C LEU A 452 9.32 10.39 -9.99
N PHE A 453 10.41 10.81 -9.42
CA PHE A 453 11.09 12.07 -9.75
C PHE A 453 11.60 12.15 -11.19
N LEU A 454 11.97 10.99 -11.78
CA LEU A 454 12.41 10.94 -13.18
C LEU A 454 11.25 11.24 -14.13
N TYR A 455 10.04 10.77 -13.80
CA TYR A 455 8.85 11.07 -14.59
C TYR A 455 8.48 12.55 -14.52
N PHE A 456 8.56 13.18 -13.35
CA PHE A 456 8.25 14.61 -13.25
C PHE A 456 9.28 15.47 -13.98
N LEU A 457 10.57 15.10 -13.90
CA LEU A 457 11.58 15.75 -14.71
C LEU A 457 11.19 15.76 -16.18
N LEU A 458 10.90 14.58 -16.73
CA LEU A 458 10.54 14.41 -18.13
C LEU A 458 9.26 15.15 -18.49
N TYR A 459 8.18 14.97 -17.72
CA TYR A 459 6.88 15.58 -18.03
C TYR A 459 6.89 17.09 -17.94
N PHE A 460 7.61 17.68 -17.00
CA PHE A 460 7.74 19.11 -16.90
C PHE A 460 8.53 19.70 -18.07
N PHE A 461 9.55 18.99 -18.54
CA PHE A 461 10.28 19.41 -19.73
C PHE A 461 9.44 19.31 -21.00
N ILE A 462 8.71 18.22 -21.19
CA ILE A 462 7.78 18.04 -22.32
C ILE A 462 6.69 19.13 -22.30
N ALA A 463 6.13 19.44 -21.13
CA ALA A 463 5.13 20.50 -21.00
C ALA A 463 5.70 21.89 -21.32
N ALA A 464 6.96 22.14 -20.95
CA ALA A 464 7.66 23.35 -21.34
C ALA A 464 7.88 23.42 -22.86
N ALA A 465 8.30 22.31 -23.49
CA ALA A 465 8.45 22.22 -24.95
C ALA A 465 7.12 22.50 -25.65
N ASN A 466 6.03 21.88 -25.19
CA ASN A 466 4.69 22.12 -25.71
C ASN A 466 4.30 23.60 -25.68
N PHE A 467 4.55 24.28 -24.56
CA PHE A 467 4.27 25.69 -24.43
C PHE A 467 5.14 26.55 -25.38
N TYR A 468 6.44 26.25 -25.47
CA TYR A 468 7.35 26.96 -26.36
C TYR A 468 6.97 26.78 -27.85
N LEU A 469 6.67 25.56 -28.27
CA LEU A 469 6.28 25.25 -29.65
C LEU A 469 4.98 25.93 -30.03
N PHE A 470 3.98 25.86 -29.13
CA PHE A 470 2.72 26.60 -29.36
C PHE A 470 2.93 28.09 -29.58
N TYR A 471 3.76 28.72 -28.73
CA TYR A 471 4.06 30.12 -28.85
C TYR A 471 4.81 30.45 -30.14
N LEU A 472 5.80 29.63 -30.50
CA LEU A 472 6.56 29.82 -31.75
C LEU A 472 5.66 29.71 -32.98
N PHE A 473 4.84 28.68 -33.06
CA PHE A 473 3.89 28.50 -34.16
C PHE A 473 2.90 29.65 -34.23
N SER A 474 2.31 29.98 -33.10
CA SER A 474 1.34 31.07 -33.03
C SER A 474 1.98 32.43 -33.41
N SER A 475 3.21 32.72 -32.96
CA SER A 475 3.95 33.94 -33.30
C SER A 475 4.35 34.00 -34.78
N TYR A 476 4.85 32.87 -35.30
CA TYR A 476 5.25 32.80 -36.71
C TYR A 476 4.03 32.96 -37.63
N LEU A 477 2.97 32.24 -37.39
CA LEU A 477 1.73 32.33 -38.15
C LEU A 477 1.07 33.71 -38.04
N SER A 478 1.12 34.30 -36.85
CA SER A 478 0.62 35.66 -36.63
C SER A 478 1.35 36.65 -37.48
N ARG A 479 2.68 36.60 -37.54
CA ARG A 479 3.48 37.47 -38.40
C ARG A 479 3.15 37.34 -39.88
N LYS A 480 2.98 36.08 -40.36
CA LYS A 480 2.66 35.84 -41.78
C LYS A 480 1.22 36.19 -42.17
N ILE A 481 0.26 35.84 -41.30
CA ILE A 481 -1.19 35.89 -41.64
C ILE A 481 -1.79 37.26 -41.23
N LEU A 482 -1.34 37.84 -40.11
CA LEU A 482 -1.94 39.07 -39.60
C LEU A 482 -1.28 40.36 -40.15
N ALA A 483 0.00 40.31 -40.62
CA ALA A 483 0.71 41.47 -41.13
C ALA A 483 0.04 42.13 -42.34
N LYS A 484 -0.85 41.45 -43.05
CA LYS A 484 -1.53 41.96 -44.23
C LYS A 484 -3.08 42.00 -44.03
N THR A 485 -3.56 42.24 -42.79
CA THR A 485 -4.99 42.05 -42.51
C THR A 485 -5.69 43.33 -42.15
N ASP A 486 -6.79 43.66 -42.82
CA ASP A 486 -7.71 44.72 -42.41
C ASP A 486 -8.33 44.41 -41.04
N GLU A 487 -8.63 45.45 -40.26
CA GLU A 487 -9.19 45.32 -38.91
C GLU A 487 -10.47 44.47 -38.86
N THR A 488 -11.31 44.55 -39.93
CA THR A 488 -12.55 43.80 -40.04
C THR A 488 -12.39 42.27 -40.09
N LYS A 489 -11.24 41.79 -40.58
CA LYS A 489 -10.91 40.36 -40.70
C LYS A 489 -9.95 39.86 -39.60
N LEU A 490 -9.54 40.75 -38.72
CA LEU A 490 -8.51 40.43 -37.74
C LEU A 490 -8.92 39.29 -36.76
N LYS A 491 -10.19 39.28 -36.35
CA LYS A 491 -10.70 38.27 -35.41
C LYS A 491 -10.74 36.87 -36.02
N SER A 492 -11.21 36.72 -37.27
CA SER A 492 -11.24 35.44 -37.95
C SER A 492 -9.87 34.89 -38.26
N ARG A 493 -8.90 35.78 -38.62
CA ARG A 493 -7.53 35.35 -38.89
C ARG A 493 -6.73 35.00 -37.63
N LYS A 494 -6.99 35.64 -36.48
CA LYS A 494 -6.46 35.17 -35.19
C LYS A 494 -6.93 33.78 -34.84
N LEU A 495 -8.21 33.48 -35.09
CA LEU A 495 -8.77 32.13 -34.92
C LEU A 495 -8.08 31.10 -35.82
N LEU A 496 -7.89 31.45 -37.11
CA LEU A 496 -7.18 30.62 -38.07
C LEU A 496 -5.73 30.33 -37.62
N VAL A 497 -4.99 31.34 -37.14
CA VAL A 497 -3.64 31.15 -36.59
C VAL A 497 -3.63 30.18 -35.42
N SER A 498 -4.59 30.32 -34.50
CA SER A 498 -4.70 29.42 -33.35
C SER A 498 -5.04 28.00 -33.79
N ALA A 499 -5.98 27.85 -34.73
CA ALA A 499 -6.37 26.51 -35.24
C ALA A 499 -5.20 25.82 -35.93
N ILE A 500 -4.43 26.52 -36.79
CA ILE A 500 -3.26 25.92 -37.43
C ILE A 500 -2.17 25.59 -36.40
N SER A 501 -1.95 26.43 -35.39
CA SER A 501 -0.98 26.14 -34.31
C SER A 501 -1.37 24.89 -33.52
N VAL A 502 -2.64 24.73 -33.24
CA VAL A 502 -3.18 23.51 -32.60
C VAL A 502 -3.01 22.29 -33.50
N MET A 503 -3.33 22.40 -34.82
CA MET A 503 -3.13 21.29 -35.76
C MET A 503 -1.65 20.86 -35.85
N LEU A 504 -0.72 21.79 -35.83
CA LEU A 504 0.71 21.48 -35.85
C LEU A 504 1.13 20.75 -34.55
N LEU A 505 0.61 21.16 -33.40
CA LEU A 505 0.83 20.44 -32.15
C LEU A 505 0.20 19.05 -32.18
N VAL A 506 -1.02 18.91 -32.65
CA VAL A 506 -1.67 17.60 -32.83
C VAL A 506 -0.82 16.69 -33.70
N GLY A 507 -0.20 17.21 -34.78
CA GLY A 507 0.74 16.46 -35.60
C GLY A 507 1.96 15.97 -34.83
N ILE A 508 2.59 16.83 -34.03
CA ILE A 508 3.75 16.47 -33.20
C ILE A 508 3.40 15.43 -32.13
N TYR A 509 2.23 15.59 -31.52
CA TYR A 509 1.76 14.70 -30.45
C TYR A 509 0.90 13.53 -30.95
N SER A 510 0.77 13.35 -32.26
CA SER A 510 -0.08 12.28 -32.80
C SER A 510 0.22 10.87 -32.28
N PRO A 511 1.49 10.44 -32.06
CA PRO A 511 1.77 9.14 -31.48
C PRO A 511 1.18 8.97 -30.08
N PHE A 512 1.29 10.01 -29.25
CA PHE A 512 0.74 10.00 -27.89
C PHE A 512 -0.78 10.07 -27.87
N LEU A 513 -1.38 10.85 -28.78
CA LEU A 513 -2.83 10.92 -28.92
C LEU A 513 -3.40 9.60 -29.39
N TYR A 514 -2.74 8.93 -30.33
CA TYR A 514 -3.10 7.58 -30.75
C TYR A 514 -3.05 6.61 -29.56
N GLN A 515 -1.96 6.62 -28.79
CA GLN A 515 -1.83 5.82 -27.59
C GLN A 515 -3.01 6.08 -26.63
N SER A 516 -3.26 7.35 -26.27
CA SER A 516 -4.28 7.71 -25.28
C SER A 516 -5.72 7.45 -25.73
N ILE A 517 -6.01 7.61 -27.03
CA ILE A 517 -7.38 7.43 -27.54
C ILE A 517 -7.69 5.95 -27.81
N PHE A 518 -6.74 5.20 -28.33
CA PHE A 518 -6.99 3.85 -28.82
C PHE A 518 -6.41 2.73 -27.97
N LEU A 519 -5.33 2.98 -27.19
CA LEU A 519 -4.62 1.95 -26.47
C LEU A 519 -4.71 2.08 -24.94
N ASP A 520 -4.81 3.30 -24.40
CA ASP A 520 -4.76 3.50 -22.94
C ASP A 520 -5.88 2.76 -22.19
N VAL A 521 -7.10 2.73 -22.72
CA VAL A 521 -8.21 2.02 -22.06
C VAL A 521 -7.85 0.55 -21.86
N GLY A 522 -7.38 -0.13 -22.91
CA GLY A 522 -6.98 -1.54 -22.83
C GLY A 522 -5.74 -1.75 -21.97
N GLY A 523 -4.74 -0.88 -22.08
CA GLY A 523 -3.51 -0.98 -21.30
C GLY A 523 -3.74 -0.75 -19.81
N ILE A 524 -4.54 0.25 -19.43
CA ILE A 524 -4.92 0.51 -18.03
C ILE A 524 -5.78 -0.63 -17.50
N HIS A 525 -6.75 -1.11 -18.30
CA HIS A 525 -7.54 -2.28 -17.93
C HIS A 525 -6.65 -3.50 -17.67
N GLY A 526 -5.75 -3.82 -18.59
CA GLY A 526 -4.82 -4.94 -18.43
C GLY A 526 -3.94 -4.81 -17.18
N SER A 527 -3.48 -3.58 -16.89
CA SER A 527 -2.70 -3.33 -15.67
C SER A 527 -3.52 -3.53 -14.39
N TYR A 528 -4.79 -3.15 -14.35
CA TYR A 528 -5.67 -3.47 -13.22
C TYR A 528 -5.93 -4.98 -13.15
N ALA A 529 -6.22 -5.62 -14.28
CA ALA A 529 -6.57 -7.03 -14.35
C ALA A 529 -5.45 -7.95 -13.83
N VAL A 530 -4.19 -7.54 -13.98
CA VAL A 530 -3.03 -8.30 -13.46
C VAL A 530 -3.08 -8.48 -11.95
N PHE A 531 -3.62 -7.50 -11.21
CA PHE A 531 -3.69 -7.52 -9.75
C PHE A 531 -5.11 -7.82 -9.21
N ALA A 532 -6.10 -7.90 -10.09
CA ALA A 532 -7.48 -8.18 -9.73
C ALA A 532 -7.74 -9.70 -9.78
N ALA A 533 -8.17 -10.28 -8.68
CA ALA A 533 -8.53 -11.70 -8.59
C ALA A 533 -10.02 -11.93 -8.35
N THR A 534 -10.80 -10.87 -8.15
CA THR A 534 -12.22 -11.01 -7.80
C THR A 534 -13.08 -11.24 -9.03
N THR A 535 -13.84 -12.32 -9.00
CA THR A 535 -14.83 -12.67 -10.03
C THR A 535 -16.25 -12.42 -9.56
N GLU A 536 -17.23 -12.54 -10.45
CA GLU A 536 -18.65 -12.44 -10.10
C GLU A 536 -19.08 -13.52 -9.13
N GLN A 537 -18.52 -14.72 -9.26
CA GLN A 537 -18.79 -15.86 -8.37
C GLN A 537 -18.27 -15.58 -6.95
N ASP A 538 -17.08 -14.99 -6.85
CA ASP A 538 -16.52 -14.55 -5.59
C ASP A 538 -17.41 -13.50 -4.91
N LEU A 539 -17.86 -12.50 -5.67
CA LEU A 539 -18.76 -11.47 -5.15
C LEU A 539 -20.08 -12.07 -4.64
N GLN A 540 -20.69 -12.98 -5.41
CA GLN A 540 -21.93 -13.66 -5.01
C GLN A 540 -21.73 -14.45 -3.73
N LEU A 541 -20.60 -15.15 -3.59
CA LEU A 541 -20.29 -15.90 -2.38
C LEU A 541 -20.05 -14.99 -1.18
N MET A 542 -19.33 -13.88 -1.35
CA MET A 542 -19.11 -12.91 -0.27
C MET A 542 -20.43 -12.24 0.17
N MET A 543 -21.33 -11.95 -0.76
CA MET A 543 -22.66 -11.42 -0.42
C MET A 543 -23.51 -12.47 0.32
N TRP A 544 -23.43 -13.72 -0.09
CA TRP A 544 -24.08 -14.83 0.64
C TRP A 544 -23.50 -14.97 2.06
N ILE A 545 -22.17 -14.90 2.23
CA ILE A 545 -21.49 -14.90 3.53
C ILE A 545 -22.01 -13.77 4.43
N LYS A 546 -22.18 -12.57 3.86
CA LYS A 546 -22.71 -11.41 4.58
C LYS A 546 -24.10 -11.68 5.18
N GLU A 547 -24.97 -12.34 4.43
CA GLU A 547 -26.37 -12.56 4.79
C GLU A 547 -26.58 -13.78 5.68
N ASN A 548 -25.82 -14.86 5.46
CA ASN A 548 -26.12 -16.16 6.01
C ASN A 548 -25.12 -16.65 7.06
N LEU A 549 -23.86 -16.26 6.99
CA LEU A 549 -22.87 -16.78 7.92
C LEU A 549 -22.95 -16.09 9.29
N ALA A 550 -22.61 -16.80 10.34
CA ALA A 550 -22.59 -16.25 11.70
C ALA A 550 -21.64 -15.04 11.81
N LYS A 551 -22.01 -14.04 12.61
CA LYS A 551 -21.21 -12.80 12.74
C LYS A 551 -19.86 -13.01 13.39
N ASN A 552 -19.72 -14.04 14.20
CA ASN A 552 -18.48 -14.43 14.88
C ASN A 552 -17.67 -15.47 14.10
N ALA A 553 -18.07 -15.80 12.87
CA ALA A 553 -17.30 -16.69 12.02
C ALA A 553 -15.90 -16.14 11.78
N THR A 554 -14.92 -17.02 11.80
CA THR A 554 -13.52 -16.74 11.46
C THR A 554 -13.18 -17.52 10.21
N ILE A 555 -12.95 -16.82 9.12
CA ILE A 555 -12.79 -17.42 7.80
C ILE A 555 -11.31 -17.45 7.44
N LEU A 556 -10.80 -18.62 7.13
CA LEU A 556 -9.48 -18.76 6.52
C LEU A 556 -9.56 -18.36 5.04
N VAL A 557 -8.68 -17.47 4.62
CA VAL A 557 -8.61 -16.97 3.23
C VAL A 557 -7.19 -17.11 2.70
N ASN A 558 -7.09 -17.28 1.39
CA ASN A 558 -5.83 -17.24 0.70
C ASN A 558 -5.48 -15.77 0.35
N ASN A 559 -4.25 -15.36 0.64
CA ASN A 559 -3.75 -14.00 0.40
C ASN A 559 -3.76 -13.57 -1.06
N TYR A 560 -3.64 -14.54 -1.96
CA TYR A 560 -3.57 -14.31 -3.40
C TYR A 560 -4.95 -14.37 -4.08
N GLN A 561 -6.01 -14.48 -3.28
CA GLN A 561 -7.39 -14.58 -3.75
C GLN A 561 -8.28 -13.48 -3.19
N SER A 562 -9.47 -13.38 -3.72
CA SER A 562 -10.48 -12.37 -3.39
C SER A 562 -11.01 -12.39 -1.95
N GLY A 563 -10.75 -13.48 -1.19
CA GLY A 563 -11.18 -13.61 0.20
C GLY A 563 -10.72 -12.48 1.12
N THR A 564 -9.65 -11.77 0.75
CA THR A 564 -9.15 -10.58 1.47
C THR A 564 -10.16 -9.43 1.54
N PHE A 565 -11.19 -9.43 0.68
CA PHE A 565 -12.27 -8.44 0.71
C PHE A 565 -13.42 -8.81 1.67
N ILE A 566 -13.48 -10.03 2.21
CA ILE A 566 -14.55 -10.48 3.10
C ILE A 566 -14.78 -9.56 4.30
N PRO A 567 -13.75 -9.04 4.99
CA PRO A 567 -13.97 -8.12 6.11
C PRO A 567 -14.70 -6.85 5.72
N SER A 568 -14.36 -6.27 4.59
CA SER A 568 -14.93 -5.02 4.11
C SER A 568 -16.32 -5.17 3.45
N LEU A 569 -16.61 -6.33 2.86
CA LEU A 569 -17.87 -6.61 2.18
C LEU A 569 -18.88 -7.32 3.06
N ALA A 570 -18.44 -8.41 3.69
CA ALA A 570 -19.30 -9.31 4.45
C ALA A 570 -19.26 -9.06 5.96
N ASN A 571 -18.39 -8.17 6.44
CA ASN A 571 -18.26 -7.86 7.87
C ASN A 571 -17.98 -9.12 8.71
N ARG A 572 -17.09 -9.98 8.22
CA ARG A 572 -16.63 -11.20 8.91
C ARG A 572 -15.14 -11.12 9.16
N LYS A 573 -14.69 -11.78 10.22
CA LYS A 573 -13.28 -11.93 10.55
C LYS A 573 -12.62 -12.88 9.54
N VAL A 574 -11.44 -12.52 9.06
CA VAL A 574 -10.59 -13.39 8.27
C VAL A 574 -9.27 -13.61 8.97
N ILE A 575 -8.65 -14.73 8.69
CA ILE A 575 -7.29 -15.00 9.10
C ILE A 575 -6.37 -14.51 7.98
N TYR A 576 -5.55 -13.52 8.30
CA TYR A 576 -4.49 -12.93 7.50
C TYR A 576 -4.88 -12.41 6.11
N PRO A 577 -5.37 -11.19 6.05
CA PRO A 577 -5.35 -10.47 4.80
C PRO A 577 -3.89 -10.18 4.38
N ASP A 578 -3.64 -10.11 3.08
CA ASP A 578 -2.32 -10.01 2.44
C ASP A 578 -1.37 -8.91 2.98
N PHE A 579 -1.91 -7.84 3.48
CA PHE A 579 -1.14 -6.70 3.96
C PHE A 579 -0.63 -6.82 5.41
N ALA A 580 -0.89 -7.93 6.08
CA ALA A 580 -0.24 -8.23 7.36
C ALA A 580 1.18 -8.72 7.06
N SER A 581 2.14 -7.79 7.00
CA SER A 581 3.54 -8.06 6.64
C SER A 581 4.29 -8.96 7.65
N SER A 582 3.72 -9.17 8.82
CA SER A 582 4.23 -10.12 9.81
C SER A 582 3.23 -11.26 9.96
N TYR A 583 3.17 -12.13 8.97
CA TYR A 583 2.55 -13.43 9.17
C TYR A 583 3.28 -14.13 10.32
N SER A 584 2.53 -14.66 11.28
CA SER A 584 3.11 -15.63 12.20
C SER A 584 3.70 -16.76 11.35
N VAL A 585 4.82 -17.30 11.77
CA VAL A 585 5.44 -18.48 11.12
C VAL A 585 4.38 -19.56 10.87
N SER A 586 3.48 -19.75 11.82
CA SER A 586 2.35 -20.66 11.79
C SER A 586 1.35 -20.42 10.68
N TYR A 587 1.10 -19.16 10.31
CA TYR A 587 0.23 -18.90 9.18
C TYR A 587 0.94 -19.21 7.85
N GLN A 588 2.21 -18.85 7.75
CA GLN A 588 3.00 -19.17 6.55
C GLN A 588 3.10 -20.69 6.37
N GLU A 589 3.26 -21.42 7.46
CA GLU A 589 3.24 -22.88 7.45
C GLU A 589 1.90 -23.42 6.96
N LEU A 590 0.78 -22.94 7.52
CA LEU A 590 -0.56 -23.34 7.08
C LEU A 590 -0.80 -23.01 5.60
N GLN A 591 -0.40 -21.83 5.17
CA GLN A 591 -0.50 -21.41 3.77
C GLN A 591 0.31 -22.36 2.85
N THR A 592 1.55 -22.64 3.21
CA THR A 592 2.43 -23.56 2.46
C THR A 592 1.85 -24.96 2.38
N LEU A 593 1.35 -25.51 3.48
CA LEU A 593 0.72 -26.82 3.49
C LEU A 593 -0.49 -26.89 2.55
N LEU A 594 -1.33 -25.86 2.55
CA LEU A 594 -2.50 -25.79 1.67
C LEU A 594 -2.12 -25.63 0.19
N GLU A 595 -1.08 -24.87 -0.10
CA GLU A 595 -0.53 -24.73 -1.46
C GLU A 595 0.09 -26.03 -1.97
N GLN A 596 0.70 -26.80 -1.09
CA GLN A 596 1.23 -28.15 -1.39
C GLN A 596 0.15 -29.23 -1.41
N ASN A 597 -1.12 -28.86 -1.29
CA ASN A 597 -2.23 -29.80 -1.20
C ASN A 597 -2.14 -30.76 -0.01
N SER A 598 -1.59 -30.31 1.12
CA SER A 598 -1.41 -31.13 2.32
C SER A 598 -2.37 -30.70 3.43
N LEU A 599 -3.39 -31.52 3.70
CA LEU A 599 -4.27 -31.38 4.86
C LEU A 599 -3.88 -32.41 5.92
N ASN A 600 -2.67 -32.32 6.42
CA ASN A 600 -2.18 -33.18 7.50
C ASN A 600 -2.68 -32.68 8.88
N VAL A 601 -2.32 -33.40 9.93
CA VAL A 601 -2.71 -33.08 11.31
C VAL A 601 -2.23 -31.66 11.69
N THR A 602 -1.02 -31.28 11.26
CA THR A 602 -0.48 -29.94 11.51
C THR A 602 -1.36 -28.84 10.94
N ALA A 603 -1.82 -28.99 9.69
CA ALA A 603 -2.73 -28.02 9.07
C ALA A 603 -4.05 -27.92 9.85
N MET A 604 -4.60 -29.05 10.30
CA MET A 604 -5.83 -29.08 11.10
C MET A 604 -5.65 -28.41 12.46
N ASP A 605 -4.53 -28.64 13.11
CA ASP A 605 -4.23 -28.06 14.41
C ASP A 605 -3.96 -26.56 14.31
N LEU A 606 -3.30 -26.11 13.26
CA LEU A 606 -3.14 -24.69 12.96
C LEU A 606 -4.50 -24.01 12.72
N MET A 607 -5.38 -24.66 11.95
CA MET A 607 -6.75 -24.15 11.75
C MET A 607 -7.51 -24.01 13.07
N LYS A 608 -7.39 -25.01 13.95
CA LYS A 608 -7.97 -24.97 15.29
C LYS A 608 -7.35 -23.89 16.15
N HIS A 609 -6.03 -23.75 16.14
CA HIS A 609 -5.31 -22.69 16.86
C HIS A 609 -5.83 -21.29 16.49
N PHE A 610 -6.03 -21.03 15.21
CA PHE A 610 -6.58 -19.76 14.71
C PHE A 610 -8.11 -19.64 14.93
N ASN A 611 -8.76 -20.61 15.55
CA ASN A 611 -10.22 -20.67 15.72
C ASN A 611 -10.97 -20.50 14.39
N ILE A 612 -10.46 -21.13 13.34
CA ILE A 612 -11.10 -21.11 12.03
C ILE A 612 -12.41 -21.88 12.11
N THR A 613 -13.48 -21.27 11.65
CA THR A 613 -14.80 -21.90 11.55
C THR A 613 -15.13 -22.26 10.10
N ASP A 614 -14.61 -21.48 9.16
CA ASP A 614 -14.94 -21.61 7.75
C ASP A 614 -13.69 -21.36 6.89
N ILE A 615 -13.69 -21.94 5.69
CA ILE A 615 -12.62 -21.78 4.71
C ILE A 615 -13.22 -21.28 3.42
N TYR A 616 -12.67 -20.17 2.93
CA TYR A 616 -13.03 -19.60 1.65
C TYR A 616 -11.98 -19.96 0.60
N VAL A 617 -12.41 -20.59 -0.48
CA VAL A 617 -11.59 -20.87 -1.66
C VAL A 617 -12.15 -20.06 -2.81
N GLY A 618 -11.39 -19.06 -3.24
CA GLY A 618 -11.78 -18.14 -4.33
C GLY A 618 -11.71 -18.82 -5.70
N SER A 619 -12.47 -18.27 -6.64
CA SER A 619 -12.54 -18.78 -8.00
C SER A 619 -11.32 -18.46 -8.87
N GLY A 620 -10.52 -17.45 -8.51
CA GLY A 620 -9.36 -17.01 -9.26
C GLY A 620 -8.23 -16.54 -8.36
N VAL A 621 -7.03 -16.52 -8.92
CA VAL A 621 -5.82 -15.95 -8.34
C VAL A 621 -5.42 -14.74 -9.18
N SER A 622 -4.81 -13.74 -8.56
CA SER A 622 -4.20 -12.64 -9.28
C SER A 622 -3.19 -13.17 -10.30
N PRO A 623 -3.28 -12.80 -11.58
CA PRO A 623 -2.31 -13.23 -12.59
C PRO A 623 -0.86 -12.86 -12.27
N PHE A 624 -0.65 -11.87 -11.39
CA PHE A 624 0.67 -11.48 -10.91
C PHE A 624 1.29 -12.53 -9.98
N ASP A 625 0.46 -13.25 -9.21
CA ASP A 625 0.91 -14.10 -8.11
C ASP A 625 1.03 -15.58 -8.50
N ASN A 626 0.88 -15.96 -9.75
CA ASN A 626 0.94 -17.34 -10.30
C ASN A 626 -0.17 -18.30 -9.80
N SER A 627 -0.51 -19.28 -10.65
CA SER A 627 -1.47 -20.33 -10.31
C SER A 627 -0.99 -21.30 -9.21
N GLU A 628 0.29 -21.28 -8.89
CA GLU A 628 0.91 -22.13 -7.85
C GLU A 628 0.37 -21.84 -6.46
N HIS A 629 -0.09 -20.61 -6.20
CA HIS A 629 -0.67 -20.21 -4.92
C HIS A 629 -2.17 -20.46 -4.80
N GLN A 630 -2.80 -21.11 -5.78
CA GLN A 630 -4.22 -21.41 -5.72
C GLN A 630 -4.48 -22.63 -4.87
N TRP A 631 -5.37 -22.50 -3.87
CA TRP A 631 -5.83 -23.67 -3.15
C TRP A 631 -6.75 -24.52 -4.02
N ASN A 632 -6.54 -25.83 -3.94
CA ASN A 632 -7.37 -26.80 -4.63
C ASN A 632 -8.63 -27.11 -3.78
N PRO A 633 -9.86 -26.82 -4.23
CA PRO A 633 -11.06 -27.13 -3.47
C PRO A 633 -11.26 -28.63 -3.23
N GLU A 634 -10.67 -29.51 -4.06
CA GLU A 634 -10.72 -30.97 -3.88
C GLU A 634 -10.06 -31.43 -2.58
N LEU A 635 -9.15 -30.64 -2.00
CA LEU A 635 -8.60 -30.90 -0.67
C LEU A 635 -9.66 -31.00 0.41
N PHE A 636 -10.70 -30.19 0.30
CA PHE A 636 -11.76 -30.05 1.29
C PHE A 636 -12.97 -30.91 0.93
N LEU A 637 -13.19 -31.14 -0.37
CA LEU A 637 -14.31 -31.97 -0.83
C LEU A 637 -14.09 -33.43 -0.44
N GLY A 638 -15.09 -34.02 0.21
CA GLY A 638 -15.05 -35.42 0.65
C GLY A 638 -14.24 -35.69 1.93
N ASN A 639 -13.55 -34.67 2.48
CA ASN A 639 -12.87 -34.81 3.75
C ASN A 639 -13.89 -34.65 4.90
N PRO A 640 -14.00 -35.59 5.85
CA PRO A 640 -15.04 -35.57 6.91
C PRO A 640 -14.91 -34.37 7.88
N ASN A 641 -13.78 -33.67 7.90
CA ASN A 641 -13.59 -32.48 8.73
C ASN A 641 -14.11 -31.19 8.06
N PHE A 642 -14.55 -31.30 6.80
CA PHE A 642 -15.04 -30.14 6.05
C PHE A 642 -16.40 -30.44 5.45
N GLU A 643 -17.34 -29.54 5.68
CA GLU A 643 -18.66 -29.56 5.08
C GLU A 643 -18.80 -28.45 4.05
N LEU A 644 -19.17 -28.79 2.82
CA LEU A 644 -19.46 -27.77 1.80
C LEU A 644 -20.74 -27.01 2.18
N VAL A 645 -20.60 -25.78 2.63
CA VAL A 645 -21.72 -24.93 3.03
C VAL A 645 -22.36 -24.26 1.82
N LYS A 646 -21.54 -23.73 0.92
CA LYS A 646 -22.01 -23.01 -0.27
C LYS A 646 -20.95 -22.98 -1.36
N ASN A 647 -21.40 -23.03 -2.61
CA ASN A 647 -20.57 -22.73 -3.76
C ASN A 647 -21.30 -21.88 -4.78
N PHE A 648 -20.54 -21.14 -5.55
CA PHE A 648 -20.94 -20.45 -6.77
C PHE A 648 -19.92 -20.79 -7.83
N SER A 649 -20.23 -21.82 -8.65
CA SER A 649 -19.30 -22.36 -9.62
C SER A 649 -17.94 -22.75 -8.99
N ASN A 650 -16.89 -21.95 -9.19
CA ASN A 650 -15.53 -22.23 -8.71
C ASN A 650 -15.16 -21.50 -7.42
N ALA A 651 -16.10 -20.79 -6.78
CA ALA A 651 -15.91 -20.18 -5.48
C ALA A 651 -16.62 -21.04 -4.41
N TYR A 652 -15.92 -21.42 -3.35
CA TYR A 652 -16.40 -22.38 -2.36
C TYR A 652 -16.29 -21.82 -0.95
N LEU A 653 -17.23 -22.20 -0.10
CA LEU A 653 -17.18 -22.01 1.34
C LEU A 653 -17.36 -23.34 2.02
N PHE A 654 -16.40 -23.73 2.82
CA PHE A 654 -16.44 -24.95 3.63
C PHE A 654 -16.54 -24.58 5.09
N GLN A 655 -17.36 -25.31 5.85
CA GLN A 655 -17.34 -25.26 7.30
C GLN A 655 -16.30 -26.24 7.81
N PHE A 656 -15.49 -25.81 8.76
CA PHE A 656 -14.49 -26.65 9.41
C PHE A 656 -15.08 -27.25 10.69
N ASN A 657 -15.25 -28.54 10.68
CA ASN A 657 -15.86 -29.32 11.77
C ASN A 657 -14.85 -30.30 12.38
N TYR A 658 -13.74 -29.77 12.89
CA TYR A 658 -12.73 -30.62 13.50
C TYR A 658 -13.22 -31.12 14.86
N THR A 659 -13.76 -32.33 14.87
CA THR A 659 -14.39 -32.92 16.05
C THR A 659 -13.48 -33.82 16.89
N ASN A 660 -12.28 -34.15 16.44
CA ASN A 660 -11.42 -35.07 17.18
C ASN A 660 -9.93 -34.95 16.90
N SER A 661 -9.18 -34.64 17.86
CA SER A 661 -8.16 -35.42 18.55
C SER A 661 -7.55 -34.59 19.64
N ASN A 662 -7.29 -35.18 20.78
CA ASN A 662 -6.38 -34.60 21.78
C ASN A 662 -4.95 -34.49 21.23
N ILE A 663 -4.69 -34.91 20.00
CA ILE A 663 -3.41 -34.79 19.31
C ILE A 663 -3.33 -33.40 18.76
N VAL A 664 -2.41 -32.60 19.26
CA VAL A 664 -2.11 -31.22 18.78
C VAL A 664 -0.94 -31.21 17.82
N PHE A 665 -0.14 -32.24 17.84
CA PHE A 665 0.98 -32.41 16.91
C PHE A 665 1.34 -33.89 16.79
N GLN A 666 1.62 -34.32 15.57
CA GLN A 666 2.17 -35.66 15.30
C GLN A 666 3.11 -35.54 14.07
N ASP A 667 4.29 -36.10 14.22
CA ASP A 667 5.24 -36.23 13.13
C ASP A 667 5.83 -37.65 13.14
N ASN A 668 5.69 -38.31 12.02
CA ASN A 668 6.23 -39.66 11.79
C ASN A 668 7.38 -39.64 10.79
N PHE A 669 7.78 -38.44 10.33
CA PHE A 669 8.89 -38.26 9.38
C PHE A 669 8.72 -39.02 8.06
N GLU A 670 7.50 -39.18 7.59
CA GLU A 670 7.21 -39.91 6.34
C GLU A 670 7.61 -39.08 5.08
N HIS A 671 7.73 -37.75 5.24
CA HIS A 671 8.16 -36.84 4.16
C HIS A 671 9.64 -37.01 3.84
N ALA A 672 10.00 -36.70 2.61
CA ALA A 672 11.38 -36.82 2.15
C ALA A 672 12.34 -35.78 2.73
N ASP A 673 11.80 -34.62 3.13
CA ASP A 673 12.57 -33.53 3.69
C ASP A 673 11.91 -33.05 5.00
N TRP A 674 12.65 -33.01 6.09
CA TRP A 674 12.18 -32.62 7.40
C TRP A 674 11.94 -31.11 7.52
N TYR A 675 12.55 -30.29 6.65
CA TYR A 675 12.27 -28.86 6.56
C TYR A 675 10.83 -28.57 6.08
N ASP A 676 10.32 -29.39 5.19
CA ASP A 676 8.96 -29.27 4.67
C ASP A 676 7.90 -29.43 5.76
N ASP A 677 8.27 -30.10 6.85
CA ASP A 677 7.41 -30.28 8.03
C ASP A 677 7.54 -29.14 9.06
N GLY A 678 8.25 -28.05 8.74
CA GLY A 678 8.39 -26.86 9.59
C GLY A 678 9.41 -26.98 10.71
N TRP A 679 10.26 -27.99 10.68
CA TRP A 679 11.38 -28.09 11.60
C TRP A 679 12.50 -27.13 11.21
N GLN A 680 13.15 -26.55 12.21
CA GLN A 680 14.31 -25.68 12.03
C GLN A 680 15.52 -26.28 12.72
N SER A 681 16.70 -26.13 12.13
CA SER A 681 17.94 -26.59 12.76
C SER A 681 18.93 -25.48 13.01
N TYR A 682 19.63 -25.57 14.14
CA TYR A 682 20.66 -24.64 14.55
C TYR A 682 21.85 -25.44 15.10
N ALA A 683 23.05 -24.99 14.77
CA ALA A 683 24.26 -25.52 15.35
C ALA A 683 24.95 -24.47 16.21
N PHE A 684 25.62 -24.88 17.27
CA PHE A 684 26.46 -24.01 18.08
C PHE A 684 27.78 -24.70 18.44
N GLY A 685 28.84 -23.91 18.63
CA GLY A 685 30.19 -24.41 18.81
C GLY A 685 30.89 -24.78 17.50
N ASN A 686 32.14 -25.23 17.63
CA ASN A 686 32.93 -25.68 16.46
C ASN A 686 32.76 -27.19 16.23
N GLY A 687 31.99 -27.55 15.21
CA GLY A 687 31.76 -28.96 14.93
C GLY A 687 31.13 -29.21 13.58
N VAL A 688 30.89 -30.47 13.32
CA VAL A 688 30.21 -30.96 12.13
C VAL A 688 28.87 -31.59 12.57
N SER A 689 27.81 -31.16 11.92
CA SER A 689 26.48 -31.68 12.19
C SER A 689 25.76 -32.05 10.92
N ASN A 690 24.81 -32.92 11.03
CA ASN A 690 23.93 -33.28 9.95
C ASN A 690 22.56 -33.71 10.51
N VAL A 691 21.48 -33.20 9.89
CA VAL A 691 20.12 -33.60 10.17
C VAL A 691 19.52 -34.18 8.91
N THR A 692 19.05 -35.39 8.95
CA THR A 692 18.51 -36.12 7.80
C THR A 692 17.35 -37.01 8.21
N ILE A 693 16.50 -37.34 7.27
CA ILE A 693 15.54 -38.44 7.43
C ILE A 693 16.27 -39.75 7.14
N ALA A 694 16.20 -40.68 8.04
CA ALA A 694 16.76 -42.03 7.92
C ALA A 694 15.68 -43.09 7.99
N THR A 695 15.84 -44.16 7.20
CA THR A 695 15.06 -45.38 7.41
C THR A 695 15.71 -46.15 8.53
N ASN A 696 14.93 -46.42 9.58
CA ASN A 696 15.44 -47.16 10.74
C ASN A 696 14.80 -48.55 10.82
N SER A 697 15.65 -49.51 11.06
CA SER A 697 15.21 -50.91 11.24
C SER A 697 14.58 -51.23 12.58
N GLY A 698 14.51 -50.28 13.51
CA GLY A 698 14.05 -50.51 14.87
C GLY A 698 12.80 -49.74 15.32
N GLY A 699 12.28 -48.79 14.52
CA GLY A 699 11.12 -47.98 14.89
C GLY A 699 9.79 -48.46 14.31
N ASN A 700 8.70 -48.06 14.93
CA ASN A 700 7.33 -48.43 14.49
C ASN A 700 6.89 -47.83 13.17
N SER A 701 7.53 -46.74 12.71
CA SER A 701 7.12 -45.98 11.53
C SER A 701 8.01 -46.18 10.30
N GLY A 702 9.14 -46.82 10.44
CA GLY A 702 10.07 -47.02 9.33
C GLY A 702 10.97 -45.86 9.00
N ARG A 703 10.59 -44.63 9.34
CA ARG A 703 11.40 -43.41 9.16
C ARG A 703 11.58 -42.66 10.48
N CYS A 704 12.69 -41.96 10.59
CA CYS A 704 13.02 -41.16 11.77
C CYS A 704 13.95 -40.01 11.41
N LEU A 705 13.93 -38.96 12.23
CA LEU A 705 14.88 -37.88 12.18
C LEU A 705 16.22 -38.36 12.74
N LYS A 706 17.27 -38.31 11.95
CA LYS A 706 18.63 -38.62 12.36
C LYS A 706 19.36 -37.29 12.62
N ILE A 707 19.79 -37.11 13.86
CA ILE A 707 20.55 -35.93 14.29
C ILE A 707 21.95 -36.38 14.67
N THR A 708 22.94 -35.91 13.93
CA THR A 708 24.37 -36.20 14.17
C THR A 708 25.07 -34.95 14.67
N ALA A 709 25.85 -35.06 15.73
CA ALA A 709 26.71 -34.01 16.23
C ALA A 709 28.13 -34.55 16.45
N GLN A 710 29.15 -33.74 16.11
CA GLN A 710 30.56 -34.05 16.34
C GLN A 710 31.32 -32.77 16.59
N VAL A 711 31.94 -32.61 17.77
CA VAL A 711 32.81 -31.51 18.06
C VAL A 711 34.12 -31.62 17.29
N VAL A 712 34.61 -30.51 16.71
CA VAL A 712 35.94 -30.41 16.20
C VAL A 712 36.84 -29.98 17.34
N PRO A 713 37.86 -30.77 17.74
CA PRO A 713 38.70 -30.43 18.91
C PRO A 713 39.33 -29.04 18.76
N ASP A 714 38.93 -28.11 19.61
CA ASP A 714 39.52 -26.77 19.76
C ASP A 714 39.83 -26.57 21.22
N PRO A 715 41.03 -26.10 21.60
CA PRO A 715 41.38 -25.87 22.99
C PRO A 715 40.47 -24.93 23.74
N LEU A 716 39.69 -24.09 23.04
CA LEU A 716 38.78 -23.10 23.61
C LEU A 716 37.30 -23.53 23.57
N GLU A 717 36.95 -24.49 22.74
CA GLU A 717 35.58 -25.00 22.64
C GLU A 717 35.59 -26.53 22.76
N TRP A 718 34.94 -27.00 23.77
CA TRP A 718 34.90 -28.39 24.22
C TRP A 718 33.50 -29.03 24.08
N MET A 719 32.59 -28.32 23.47
CA MET A 719 31.19 -28.77 23.26
C MET A 719 30.71 -28.34 21.91
N TYR A 720 30.03 -29.23 21.23
CA TYR A 720 29.27 -28.94 20.00
C TYR A 720 27.84 -29.46 20.13
N GLY A 721 26.89 -28.71 19.67
CA GLY A 721 25.49 -29.12 19.71
C GLY A 721 24.74 -28.85 18.42
N GLN A 722 23.90 -29.78 18.06
CA GLN A 722 22.91 -29.63 17.00
C GLN A 722 21.53 -29.56 17.60
N TYR A 723 20.85 -28.47 17.37
CA TYR A 723 19.44 -28.27 17.71
C TYR A 723 18.55 -28.52 16.51
N VAL A 724 17.43 -29.15 16.76
CA VAL A 724 16.31 -29.15 15.86
C VAL A 724 15.08 -28.71 16.63
N SER A 725 14.41 -27.66 16.19
CA SER A 725 13.30 -27.08 16.91
C SER A 725 12.05 -27.00 16.06
N ARG A 726 10.89 -27.03 16.73
CA ARG A 726 9.60 -26.82 16.12
C ARG A 726 8.66 -26.08 17.06
N GLU A 727 7.93 -25.12 16.53
CA GLU A 727 6.83 -24.46 17.22
C GLU A 727 5.55 -25.29 17.11
N ILE A 728 4.88 -25.51 18.25
CA ILE A 728 3.68 -26.32 18.35
C ILE A 728 2.62 -25.56 19.14
N TYR A 729 1.41 -25.52 18.59
CA TYR A 729 0.31 -24.79 19.18
C TYR A 729 -0.53 -25.69 20.08
N VAL A 730 -0.71 -25.28 21.34
CA VAL A 730 -1.51 -26.00 22.33
C VAL A 730 -2.55 -25.07 22.95
N GLN A 731 -3.63 -25.65 23.42
CA GLN A 731 -4.70 -24.90 24.06
C GLN A 731 -4.27 -24.48 25.48
N ASN A 732 -4.49 -23.21 25.85
CA ASN A 732 -4.27 -22.77 27.21
C ASN A 732 -5.11 -23.60 28.18
N ASN A 733 -4.59 -23.82 29.40
CA ASN A 733 -5.23 -24.65 30.42
C ASN A 733 -5.44 -26.12 29.99
N SER A 734 -4.45 -26.72 29.37
CA SER A 734 -4.48 -28.12 28.98
C SER A 734 -3.36 -28.88 29.64
N ASP A 735 -3.59 -30.15 29.89
CA ASP A 735 -2.51 -31.10 30.14
C ASP A 735 -1.87 -31.48 28.81
N VAL A 736 -0.56 -31.36 28.72
CA VAL A 736 0.20 -31.67 27.51
C VAL A 736 0.99 -32.97 27.75
N THR A 737 0.78 -33.94 26.88
CA THR A 737 1.54 -35.16 26.88
C THR A 737 2.39 -35.26 25.62
N LEU A 738 3.70 -35.31 25.79
CA LEU A 738 4.65 -35.58 24.74
C LEU A 738 5.04 -37.07 24.74
N SER A 739 4.96 -37.71 23.59
CA SER A 739 5.50 -39.06 23.38
C SER A 739 6.32 -39.11 22.11
N PHE A 740 7.41 -39.85 22.12
CA PHE A 740 8.29 -40.05 20.98
C PHE A 740 9.10 -41.34 21.14
N TYR A 741 9.67 -41.80 20.04
CA TYR A 741 10.62 -42.89 20.04
C TYR A 741 12.05 -42.30 19.89
N LEU A 742 12.96 -42.78 20.73
CA LEU A 742 14.35 -42.34 20.72
C LEU A 742 15.30 -43.55 20.70
N ASN A 743 16.28 -43.50 19.81
CA ASN A 743 17.47 -44.30 19.87
C ASN A 743 18.70 -43.39 19.86
N ALA A 744 19.45 -43.34 20.95
CA ALA A 744 20.57 -42.48 21.15
C ALA A 744 21.75 -43.29 21.75
N THR A 745 22.06 -44.41 21.13
CA THR A 745 23.09 -45.31 21.62
C THR A 745 24.35 -45.29 20.75
N GLU A 746 24.25 -44.77 19.52
CA GLU A 746 25.38 -44.76 18.61
C GLU A 746 26.28 -43.57 18.87
N GLY A 747 27.54 -43.85 19.27
CA GLY A 747 28.54 -42.79 19.48
C GLY A 747 28.45 -42.03 20.81
N PHE A 748 27.45 -42.28 21.63
CA PHE A 748 27.29 -41.59 22.91
C PHE A 748 28.26 -42.14 23.95
N HIS A 749 29.23 -41.32 24.38
CA HIS A 749 30.22 -41.65 25.37
C HIS A 749 30.38 -40.54 26.40
N GLY A 750 30.76 -40.95 27.64
CA GLY A 750 31.13 -39.98 28.67
C GLY A 750 30.09 -38.97 29.04
N LYS A 751 30.21 -37.73 28.49
CA LYS A 751 29.33 -36.60 28.77
C LYS A 751 28.34 -36.29 27.67
N ASP A 752 28.39 -37.02 26.58
CA ASP A 752 27.50 -36.80 25.44
C ASP A 752 26.06 -36.92 25.88
N THR A 753 25.25 -36.02 25.33
CA THR A 753 23.87 -35.87 25.79
C THR A 753 22.92 -35.65 24.62
N PHE A 754 21.82 -36.41 24.62
CA PHE A 754 20.64 -36.02 23.87
C PHE A 754 19.57 -35.48 24.81
N ALA A 755 19.06 -34.30 24.53
CA ALA A 755 18.07 -33.65 25.36
C ALA A 755 16.86 -33.23 24.55
N VAL A 756 15.69 -33.31 25.17
CA VAL A 756 14.44 -32.78 24.63
C VAL A 756 13.97 -31.66 25.54
N PHE A 757 13.86 -30.46 25.00
CA PHE A 757 13.38 -29.30 25.72
C PHE A 757 11.98 -28.94 25.22
N VAL A 758 11.15 -28.53 26.16
CA VAL A 758 9.88 -27.88 25.88
C VAL A 758 9.89 -26.52 26.53
N SER A 759 9.76 -25.47 25.73
CA SER A 759 9.76 -24.12 26.24
C SER A 759 8.60 -23.32 25.66
N ASN A 760 8.26 -22.21 26.28
CA ASN A 760 7.36 -21.25 25.67
C ASN A 760 8.11 -20.38 24.64
N VAL A 761 7.38 -19.61 23.82
CA VAL A 761 7.94 -18.74 22.77
C VAL A 761 8.95 -17.74 23.33
N TYR A 762 8.79 -17.32 24.57
CA TYR A 762 9.69 -16.35 25.22
C TYR A 762 10.93 -17.01 25.84
N ARG A 763 11.05 -18.34 25.77
CA ARG A 763 12.12 -19.14 26.40
C ARG A 763 12.30 -18.86 27.90
N ASN A 764 11.30 -18.31 28.55
CA ASN A 764 11.35 -17.97 29.98
C ASN A 764 11.22 -19.21 30.88
N GLN A 765 10.67 -20.28 30.34
CA GLN A 765 10.49 -21.55 31.02
C GLN A 765 10.85 -22.68 30.07
N SER A 766 11.71 -23.58 30.51
CA SER A 766 12.05 -24.75 29.74
C SER A 766 12.14 -25.96 30.64
N MET A 767 11.82 -27.11 30.12
CA MET A 767 11.89 -28.38 30.81
C MET A 767 12.66 -29.38 29.97
N ILE A 768 13.64 -30.07 30.59
CA ILE A 768 14.36 -31.15 29.94
C ILE A 768 13.53 -32.39 30.12
N ILE A 769 13.16 -33.02 29.03
CA ILE A 769 12.25 -34.19 29.02
C ILE A 769 13.03 -35.51 28.89
N ALA A 770 14.16 -35.53 28.17
CA ALA A 770 14.96 -36.73 28.01
C ALA A 770 16.45 -36.36 27.90
N THR A 771 17.27 -37.02 28.66
CA THR A 771 18.73 -36.90 28.60
C THR A 771 19.37 -38.29 28.74
N PRO A 772 19.87 -38.89 27.66
CA PRO A 772 20.77 -40.01 27.80
C PRO A 772 22.07 -39.51 28.43
N ASN A 773 22.52 -40.10 29.52
CA ASN A 773 23.75 -39.75 30.24
C ASN A 773 23.85 -38.26 30.70
N SER A 774 22.79 -37.72 31.32
CA SER A 774 22.73 -36.32 31.67
C SER A 774 23.76 -35.84 32.64
N VAL A 775 24.46 -34.77 32.29
CA VAL A 775 25.31 -33.97 33.17
C VAL A 775 24.51 -33.07 34.12
N TYR A 776 23.22 -32.91 33.86
CA TYR A 776 22.35 -32.00 34.62
C TYR A 776 21.62 -32.77 35.73
N GLU A 777 22.33 -33.02 36.84
CA GLU A 777 21.80 -33.73 38.01
C GLU A 777 20.61 -33.05 38.73
N ASN A 778 20.20 -31.86 38.31
CA ASN A 778 19.22 -31.04 39.04
C ASN A 778 17.82 -30.97 38.44
N TYR A 779 17.54 -31.69 37.40
CA TYR A 779 16.21 -31.65 36.78
C TYR A 779 15.36 -32.89 37.17
N THR A 780 14.31 -32.67 37.93
CA THR A 780 13.48 -33.69 38.54
C THR A 780 12.58 -34.49 37.60
N ASN A 781 12.58 -34.18 36.28
CA ASN A 781 11.70 -34.80 35.31
C ASN A 781 12.47 -35.40 34.12
N THR A 782 13.54 -36.11 34.37
CA THR A 782 14.20 -36.90 33.34
C THR A 782 13.38 -38.13 33.02
N ILE A 783 13.07 -38.36 31.75
CA ILE A 783 12.57 -39.66 31.31
C ILE A 783 13.75 -40.61 31.33
N PRO A 784 13.75 -41.67 32.16
CA PRO A 784 14.84 -42.64 32.14
C PRO A 784 14.82 -43.38 30.83
N LEU A 785 15.86 -43.18 30.05
CA LEU A 785 16.10 -43.98 28.85
C LEU A 785 16.44 -45.36 29.35
N GLY A 786 15.60 -46.33 29.05
CA GLY A 786 15.85 -47.71 29.38
C GLY A 786 17.20 -48.15 28.80
N SER A 787 17.99 -48.85 29.58
CA SER A 787 19.35 -49.36 29.27
C SER A 787 19.43 -50.44 28.20
N SER A 788 18.44 -50.55 27.32
CA SER A 788 18.45 -51.53 26.22
C SER A 788 19.20 -51.00 25.03
N GLU A 789 20.37 -51.51 24.82
CA GLU A 789 21.18 -51.27 23.63
C GLU A 789 20.35 -51.35 22.34
N GLY A 790 20.28 -50.22 21.62
CA GLY A 790 19.76 -50.20 20.26
C GLY A 790 18.26 -50.29 20.07
N ALA A 791 17.45 -50.27 21.09
CA ALA A 791 15.99 -50.38 20.96
C ALA A 791 15.30 -49.01 21.02
N PHE A 792 14.46 -48.69 20.03
CA PHE A 792 13.46 -47.65 20.14
C PHE A 792 12.45 -48.02 21.25
N GLY A 793 12.23 -47.11 22.20
CA GLY A 793 11.21 -47.24 23.19
C GLY A 793 10.26 -46.06 23.15
N PRO A 794 9.00 -46.23 23.53
CA PRO A 794 8.10 -45.09 23.70
C PRO A 794 8.43 -44.36 24.99
N TYR A 795 8.71 -43.07 24.86
CA TYR A 795 8.87 -42.16 26.00
C TYR A 795 7.65 -41.24 26.05
N SER A 796 7.02 -41.16 27.21
CA SER A 796 5.86 -40.31 27.40
C SER A 796 5.98 -39.48 28.66
N LEU A 797 5.76 -38.18 28.54
CA LEU A 797 5.69 -37.27 29.63
C LEU A 797 4.35 -36.52 29.58
N SER A 798 3.63 -36.50 30.67
CA SER A 798 2.45 -35.65 30.84
C SER A 798 2.80 -34.49 31.73
N ALA A 799 2.53 -33.29 31.25
CA ALA A 799 2.78 -32.05 31.96
C ALA A 799 1.53 -31.18 31.95
N CYS A 800 1.22 -30.62 33.11
CA CYS A 800 0.14 -29.65 33.21
C CYS A 800 0.60 -28.28 32.71
N TRP A 801 -0.05 -27.77 31.67
CA TRP A 801 0.30 -26.50 31.07
C TRP A 801 0.30 -25.34 32.07
N ARG A 802 -0.67 -25.34 33.00
CA ARG A 802 -0.72 -24.30 34.06
C ARG A 802 0.43 -24.33 35.02
N GLN A 803 1.05 -25.47 35.23
CA GLN A 803 2.19 -25.61 36.13
C GLN A 803 3.50 -25.23 35.43
N MET A 804 3.56 -25.44 34.12
CA MET A 804 4.78 -25.14 33.36
C MET A 804 4.81 -23.72 32.81
N PHE A 805 3.66 -23.19 32.42
CA PHE A 805 3.56 -21.91 31.73
C PHE A 805 2.49 -21.02 32.37
N ASP A 806 2.74 -19.74 32.41
CA ASP A 806 1.74 -18.77 32.87
C ASP A 806 0.52 -18.80 31.95
N SER A 807 -0.66 -18.87 32.52
CA SER A 807 -1.92 -18.91 31.78
C SER A 807 -2.20 -17.68 30.93
N SER A 808 -1.48 -16.58 31.14
CA SER A 808 -1.53 -15.36 30.35
C SER A 808 -0.71 -15.42 29.06
N LEU A 809 0.16 -16.43 28.92
CA LEU A 809 1.04 -16.56 27.78
C LEU A 809 0.34 -17.25 26.59
N PRO A 810 0.81 -16.99 25.36
CA PRO A 810 0.25 -17.60 24.18
C PRO A 810 0.40 -19.13 24.20
N SER A 811 -0.53 -19.81 23.58
CA SER A 811 -0.65 -21.25 23.49
C SER A 811 0.39 -21.89 22.57
N THR A 812 1.62 -21.47 22.63
CA THR A 812 2.69 -21.97 21.76
C THR A 812 3.82 -22.59 22.57
N LEU A 813 4.15 -23.81 22.22
CA LEU A 813 5.33 -24.54 22.70
C LEU A 813 6.43 -24.46 21.65
N ILE A 814 7.68 -24.45 22.09
CA ILE A 814 8.82 -24.80 21.25
C ILE A 814 9.32 -26.16 21.74
N LEU A 815 9.27 -27.15 20.88
CA LEU A 815 9.92 -28.45 21.07
C LEU A 815 11.32 -28.38 20.48
N GLU A 816 12.33 -28.58 21.31
CA GLU A 816 13.72 -28.61 20.87
C GLU A 816 14.32 -29.99 21.12
N LEU A 817 14.87 -30.58 20.08
CA LEU A 817 15.66 -31.80 20.12
C LEU A 817 17.13 -31.41 20.01
N VAL A 818 17.92 -31.73 21.02
CA VAL A 818 19.29 -31.27 21.12
C VAL A 818 20.22 -32.45 21.24
N ASN A 819 21.17 -32.54 20.34
CA ASN A 819 22.25 -33.54 20.37
C ASN A 819 23.58 -32.86 20.68
N LEU A 820 24.22 -33.21 21.79
CA LEU A 820 25.45 -32.61 22.28
C LEU A 820 26.59 -33.64 22.26
N ASP A 821 27.69 -33.27 21.60
CA ASP A 821 28.96 -34.04 21.61
C ASP A 821 30.03 -33.26 22.42
N PHE A 822 30.73 -33.95 23.26
CA PHE A 822 31.76 -33.44 24.15
C PHE A 822 33.12 -34.09 23.94
N ASP A 823 33.26 -35.14 23.13
CA ASP A 823 34.53 -35.89 23.06
C ASP A 823 35.09 -36.00 21.61
N GLY A 824 34.36 -35.50 20.64
CA GLY A 824 34.77 -35.52 19.24
C GLY A 824 34.50 -36.85 18.51
N ILE A 825 33.87 -37.79 19.16
CA ILE A 825 33.39 -39.03 18.53
C ILE A 825 31.96 -38.77 18.07
N PRO A 826 31.64 -38.90 16.77
CA PRO A 826 30.30 -38.55 16.30
C PRO A 826 29.23 -39.33 17.03
N ASN A 827 28.31 -38.61 17.67
CA ASN A 827 27.14 -39.20 18.28
C ASN A 827 25.90 -39.05 17.39
N VAL A 828 25.03 -40.01 17.37
CA VAL A 828 23.86 -40.09 16.51
C VAL A 828 22.63 -40.41 17.31
N ALA A 829 21.65 -39.50 17.21
CA ALA A 829 20.31 -39.75 17.77
C ALA A 829 19.29 -39.94 16.65
N TYR A 830 18.44 -40.94 16.82
CA TYR A 830 17.31 -41.22 15.94
C TYR A 830 16.01 -40.95 16.70
N VAL A 831 15.19 -40.01 16.23
CA VAL A 831 13.94 -39.63 16.83
C VAL A 831 12.79 -39.98 15.86
N GLY A 832 11.83 -40.72 16.32
CA GLY A 832 10.71 -41.12 15.49
C GLY A 832 9.37 -41.00 16.18
N ASN A 833 8.33 -40.86 15.38
CA ASN A 833 6.93 -40.86 15.78
C ASN A 833 6.63 -39.93 16.98
N ILE A 834 6.91 -38.65 16.82
CA ILE A 834 6.64 -37.63 17.84
C ILE A 834 5.13 -37.39 17.86
N THR A 835 4.53 -37.47 19.02
CA THR A 835 3.12 -37.15 19.23
C THR A 835 2.95 -36.27 20.45
N ILE A 836 2.26 -35.15 20.29
CA ILE A 836 1.84 -34.30 21.39
C ILE A 836 0.31 -34.32 21.46
N THR A 837 -0.19 -34.67 22.62
CA THR A 837 -1.62 -34.61 22.91
C THR A 837 -1.88 -33.52 23.93
N SER A 838 -3.01 -32.81 23.78
CA SER A 838 -3.47 -31.82 24.73
C SER A 838 -4.88 -32.15 25.20
N THR A 839 -5.05 -32.26 26.48
CA THR A 839 -6.36 -32.54 27.10
C THR A 839 -6.79 -31.28 27.86
N PRO A 840 -7.90 -30.63 27.46
CA PRO A 840 -8.41 -29.46 28.18
C PRO A 840 -8.68 -29.83 29.64
N LEU A 841 -8.23 -28.94 30.54
CA LEU A 841 -8.63 -29.04 31.94
C LEU A 841 -10.06 -28.47 32.05
N GLY A 842 -11.02 -29.25 32.42
CA GLY A 842 -12.44 -28.91 32.50
C GLY A 842 -12.79 -27.76 33.44
#